data_e55de44a655e925555f201af41b5df7f
#
_entry.id   e55de44a655e925555f201af41b5df7f
#
_cell.length_a   1.000
_cell.length_b   1.000
_cell.length_c   1.000
_cell.angle_alpha   90.00
_cell.angle_beta   90.00
_cell.angle_gamma   90.00
#
_symmetry.space_group_name_H-M   'P 1'
#
loop_
_entity.id
_entity.type
_entity.pdbx_description
1 polymer ?
#
loop_
_entity_poly.entity_id
_entity_poly.type
_entity_poly.pdbx_seq_one_letter_code
_entity_poly.pdbx_strand_id
1 'polypeptide(L)'
;MSADNLGKAAADYAAAGLHIFPCAAKSKLPVAGGRGFHDATDDVEAIERIWRERPTLNPAVALGASGLFAIDIEVAEHDWLDQLPPTWTQRTPGGGWHLLYRQPQGKPIPSVPLGQLAPDVEIKGDGGYVLLAPSRATSKKLAGGLGVYTLAVAQAPAEAPQWIVDMVRARESQRRRAAEQVYSSVRVGGGADDRIAALLDDLRSTPEGARNVKLISVAASIGRVVAGGFLSLADAEGRLRAAVAPWGNPRKDHACIARGLRAGQMSDPWYPDEASTLSAADSARIDEMVRAALDADKETPPEDSGGARGADTGGAPDGASVARSPDDVQREIFGRVRALGGLCDTYSAWQARGAVRHQPLFFVLSTVALGSTLAARRYVYRGSTSPVYALVVGDTSAGKGRPQKCLEEALSITHTDLRGPGNIVSSKALWTTLATAAKAGHGVCYTIDEFGEMLGTLTSPRRNPNQADLYGWILKFATIGTGTMVWGNSAAEGAGKDAAKSPSLVLFGGTTPTSFFTAVKGKQSADGFLNRMLIGIGQDQKPKKNRDAWRDGDEVPSEVLAGLATAWKRISAAARAVGDGGTVIDPAPVVVQETPGAASMLTTWDDAVEEMQGLAHVLRARSLELAQRVALSLAVLRTPDRDPVVDEDVAEVAVAIVDVCMAGVQRVIEEHGAENDVERDFKAVVRVVQESLAPGRPVALRAVSRRLRHLRSKALAEHLDRGMSEHLWMWGDARTPDEKKAGGHKRVTITAWRDEVGAG
;
A
#
# COMPACT_ATOMS: atom_id res chain seq x y z
N MET A 1 27.97 -37.48 -4.95
CA MET A 1 28.95 -36.67 -4.19
C MET A 1 28.48 -36.66 -2.75
N SER A 2 29.32 -37.04 -1.82
CA SER A 2 28.99 -37.12 -0.39
C SER A 2 28.85 -35.72 0.22
N ALA A 3 28.17 -35.63 1.36
CA ALA A 3 28.03 -34.38 2.15
C ALA A 3 29.41 -33.78 2.53
N ASP A 4 30.44 -34.60 2.66
CA ASP A 4 31.81 -34.17 2.95
C ASP A 4 32.42 -33.20 1.92
N ASN A 5 31.89 -33.18 0.70
CA ASN A 5 32.42 -32.32 -0.38
C ASN A 5 31.95 -30.85 -0.26
N LEU A 6 30.79 -30.57 0.35
CA LEU A 6 30.30 -29.19 0.51
C LEU A 6 31.05 -28.44 1.61
N GLY A 7 31.33 -29.11 2.75
CA GLY A 7 32.09 -28.51 3.84
C GLY A 7 33.55 -28.23 3.45
N LYS A 8 34.18 -29.19 2.77
CA LYS A 8 35.54 -28.98 2.24
C LYS A 8 35.59 -27.81 1.26
N ALA A 9 34.66 -27.74 0.32
CA ALA A 9 34.61 -26.64 -0.64
C ALA A 9 34.41 -25.29 0.05
N ALA A 10 33.51 -25.22 1.07
CA ALA A 10 33.30 -24.00 1.84
C ALA A 10 34.57 -23.53 2.57
N ALA A 11 35.32 -24.47 3.18
CA ALA A 11 36.57 -24.18 3.86
C ALA A 11 37.65 -23.75 2.86
N ASP A 12 37.80 -24.43 1.72
CA ASP A 12 38.75 -24.07 0.66
C ASP A 12 38.47 -22.65 0.12
N TYR A 13 37.19 -22.26 -0.02
CA TYR A 13 36.81 -20.90 -0.43
C TYR A 13 37.10 -19.84 0.63
N ALA A 14 36.83 -20.13 1.90
CA ALA A 14 37.21 -19.25 3.00
C ALA A 14 38.72 -19.07 3.10
N ALA A 15 39.50 -20.16 2.98
CA ALA A 15 40.95 -20.11 2.95
C ALA A 15 41.53 -19.31 1.76
N ALA A 16 40.76 -19.18 0.68
CA ALA A 16 41.06 -18.29 -0.45
C ALA A 16 40.68 -16.81 -0.20
N GLY A 17 40.24 -16.47 1.02
CA GLY A 17 39.85 -15.10 1.40
C GLY A 17 38.43 -14.69 1.01
N LEU A 18 37.56 -15.66 0.67
CA LEU A 18 36.18 -15.37 0.34
C LEU A 18 35.32 -15.43 1.59
N HIS A 19 34.45 -14.44 1.75
CA HIS A 19 33.46 -14.40 2.83
C HIS A 19 32.29 -15.32 2.52
N ILE A 20 32.27 -16.49 3.16
CA ILE A 20 31.33 -17.58 2.93
C ILE A 20 30.27 -17.60 4.01
N PHE A 21 29.03 -17.94 3.62
CA PHE A 21 27.95 -18.19 4.56
C PHE A 21 27.05 -19.34 4.05
N PRO A 22 26.28 -19.97 4.97
CA PRO A 22 25.47 -21.13 4.62
C PRO A 22 24.13 -20.74 4.02
N CYS A 23 23.77 -21.37 2.89
CA CYS A 23 22.43 -21.42 2.36
C CYS A 23 21.79 -22.79 2.62
N ALA A 24 20.46 -22.84 2.69
CA ALA A 24 19.70 -24.04 2.98
C ALA A 24 19.96 -25.13 1.91
N ALA A 25 19.93 -26.38 2.34
CA ALA A 25 20.12 -27.54 1.44
C ALA A 25 19.12 -27.50 0.26
N LYS A 26 19.62 -27.75 -0.95
CA LYS A 26 18.84 -27.76 -2.19
C LYS A 26 18.16 -26.41 -2.53
N SER A 27 18.56 -25.33 -1.90
CA SER A 27 17.96 -24.00 -2.01
C SER A 27 19.03 -22.93 -2.27
N LYS A 28 18.60 -21.80 -2.82
CA LYS A 28 19.42 -20.59 -2.95
C LYS A 28 19.24 -19.65 -1.75
N LEU A 29 18.32 -19.94 -0.82
CA LEU A 29 17.98 -19.06 0.30
C LEU A 29 18.96 -19.26 1.47
N PRO A 30 19.35 -18.18 2.17
CA PRO A 30 20.10 -18.27 3.42
C PRO A 30 19.40 -19.15 4.46
N VAL A 31 20.14 -19.72 5.37
CA VAL A 31 19.59 -20.52 6.47
C VAL A 31 18.69 -19.65 7.36
N ALA A 32 17.51 -20.15 7.71
CA ALA A 32 16.58 -19.45 8.58
C ALA A 32 17.21 -19.20 9.98
N GLY A 33 16.92 -18.01 10.53
CA GLY A 33 17.43 -17.60 11.85
C GLY A 33 18.79 -16.88 11.83
N GLY A 34 19.47 -16.82 10.67
CA GLY A 34 20.68 -16.02 10.46
C GLY A 34 20.37 -14.68 9.77
N ARG A 35 21.36 -13.81 9.69
CA ARG A 35 21.29 -12.52 8.97
C ARG A 35 21.71 -12.65 7.49
N GLY A 36 21.79 -13.89 6.95
CA GLY A 36 22.15 -14.18 5.58
C GLY A 36 23.61 -13.81 5.26
N PHE A 37 23.84 -13.07 4.17
CA PHE A 37 25.19 -12.65 3.75
C PHE A 37 25.90 -11.69 4.73
N HIS A 38 25.19 -11.14 5.72
CA HIS A 38 25.79 -10.35 6.80
C HIS A 38 26.51 -11.20 7.85
N ASP A 39 26.30 -12.51 7.85
CA ASP A 39 27.02 -13.47 8.70
C ASP A 39 28.17 -14.14 7.95
N ALA A 40 28.48 -13.70 6.73
CA ALA A 40 29.54 -14.25 5.93
C ALA A 40 30.94 -13.97 6.58
N THR A 41 31.79 -14.97 6.55
CA THR A 41 33.15 -14.91 7.13
C THR A 41 34.17 -15.68 6.26
N ASP A 42 35.41 -15.30 6.34
CA ASP A 42 36.57 -15.99 5.78
C ASP A 42 37.34 -16.81 6.85
N ASP A 43 36.82 -16.84 8.10
CA ASP A 43 37.32 -17.67 9.16
C ASP A 43 37.08 -19.17 8.89
N VAL A 44 38.12 -19.88 8.50
CA VAL A 44 38.10 -21.30 8.13
C VAL A 44 37.54 -22.17 9.26
N GLU A 45 37.95 -21.91 10.51
CA GLU A 45 37.53 -22.73 11.66
C GLU A 45 36.02 -22.55 11.92
N ALA A 46 35.51 -21.31 11.79
CA ALA A 46 34.08 -21.03 11.89
C ALA A 46 33.30 -21.74 10.78
N ILE A 47 33.79 -21.71 9.55
CA ILE A 47 33.21 -22.41 8.41
C ILE A 47 33.18 -23.92 8.61
N GLU A 48 34.31 -24.52 8.98
CA GLU A 48 34.38 -25.97 9.25
C GLU A 48 33.42 -26.41 10.36
N ARG A 49 33.29 -25.60 11.43
CA ARG A 49 32.32 -25.87 12.50
C ARG A 49 30.90 -25.90 11.98
N ILE A 50 30.51 -24.92 11.17
CA ILE A 50 29.15 -24.83 10.58
C ILE A 50 28.84 -26.08 9.74
N TRP A 51 29.76 -26.48 8.87
CA TRP A 51 29.52 -27.63 7.98
C TRP A 51 29.73 -28.99 8.68
N ARG A 52 30.46 -29.06 9.76
CA ARG A 52 30.52 -30.26 10.62
C ARG A 52 29.17 -30.53 11.28
N GLU A 53 28.50 -29.48 11.76
CA GLU A 53 27.17 -29.60 12.36
C GLU A 53 26.06 -29.83 11.31
N ARG A 54 26.22 -29.24 10.14
CA ARG A 54 25.18 -29.21 9.10
C ARG A 54 25.78 -29.45 7.69
N PRO A 55 26.18 -30.66 7.38
CA PRO A 55 27.02 -30.97 6.21
C PRO A 55 26.31 -30.85 4.84
N THR A 56 24.99 -30.68 4.84
CA THR A 56 24.19 -30.57 3.60
C THR A 56 23.96 -29.14 3.13
N LEU A 57 24.45 -28.13 3.86
CA LEU A 57 24.29 -26.72 3.52
C LEU A 57 25.09 -26.35 2.27
N ASN A 58 24.51 -25.47 1.45
CA ASN A 58 25.17 -24.93 0.27
C ASN A 58 26.13 -23.78 0.65
N PRO A 59 27.39 -23.75 0.19
CA PRO A 59 28.23 -22.58 0.32
C PRO A 59 27.81 -21.45 -0.60
N ALA A 60 27.68 -20.24 -0.05
CA ALA A 60 27.42 -19.01 -0.78
C ALA A 60 28.48 -17.97 -0.45
N VAL A 61 28.87 -17.17 -1.45
CA VAL A 61 29.79 -16.05 -1.28
C VAL A 61 29.06 -14.72 -1.18
N ALA A 62 29.39 -13.94 -0.15
CA ALA A 62 28.96 -12.54 -0.03
C ALA A 62 29.86 -11.68 -0.94
N LEU A 63 29.34 -11.23 -2.05
CA LEU A 63 30.15 -10.64 -3.13
C LEU A 63 30.83 -9.34 -2.71
N GLY A 64 30.14 -8.40 -2.11
CA GLY A 64 30.72 -7.14 -1.66
C GLY A 64 31.84 -7.34 -0.63
N ALA A 65 31.59 -8.16 0.41
CA ALA A 65 32.58 -8.46 1.44
C ALA A 65 33.84 -9.17 0.87
N SER A 66 33.65 -9.97 -0.18
CA SER A 66 34.76 -10.66 -0.88
C SER A 66 35.47 -9.82 -1.96
N GLY A 67 35.07 -8.53 -2.12
CA GLY A 67 35.62 -7.66 -3.16
C GLY A 67 35.24 -8.11 -4.59
N LEU A 68 34.12 -8.79 -4.76
CA LEU A 68 33.67 -9.37 -6.02
C LEU A 68 32.31 -8.82 -6.45
N PHE A 69 32.00 -8.99 -7.74
CA PHE A 69 30.66 -9.00 -8.28
C PHE A 69 30.51 -10.16 -9.27
N ALA A 70 29.29 -10.57 -9.58
CA ALA A 70 29.04 -11.63 -10.54
C ALA A 70 28.14 -11.12 -11.67
N ILE A 71 28.47 -11.52 -12.89
CA ILE A 71 27.58 -11.43 -14.04
C ILE A 71 26.86 -12.77 -14.13
N ASP A 72 25.54 -12.73 -13.89
CA ASP A 72 24.65 -13.89 -13.93
C ASP A 72 23.90 -13.88 -15.27
N ILE A 73 24.25 -14.83 -16.14
CA ILE A 73 23.64 -15.01 -17.48
C ILE A 73 22.73 -16.22 -17.40
N GLU A 74 21.44 -16.00 -17.60
CA GLU A 74 20.38 -17.01 -17.39
C GLU A 74 20.25 -18.04 -18.53
N VAL A 75 20.97 -17.87 -19.66
CA VAL A 75 20.92 -18.72 -20.84
C VAL A 75 22.27 -19.40 -21.12
N ALA A 76 22.25 -20.47 -21.91
CA ALA A 76 23.45 -21.25 -22.21
C ALA A 76 24.38 -20.54 -23.21
N GLU A 77 23.82 -19.77 -24.14
CA GLU A 77 24.52 -19.02 -25.19
C GLU A 77 24.09 -17.56 -25.09
N HIS A 78 25.05 -16.65 -25.08
CA HIS A 78 24.83 -15.23 -25.02
C HIS A 78 26.05 -14.48 -25.57
N ASP A 79 25.82 -13.41 -26.36
CA ASP A 79 26.88 -12.63 -27.02
C ASP A 79 27.95 -12.07 -26.06
N TRP A 80 27.60 -11.87 -24.80
CA TRP A 80 28.53 -11.40 -23.78
C TRP A 80 29.58 -12.45 -23.41
N LEU A 81 29.30 -13.75 -23.56
CA LEU A 81 30.25 -14.81 -23.21
C LEU A 81 31.52 -14.72 -24.07
N ASP A 82 31.38 -14.30 -25.33
CA ASP A 82 32.50 -14.11 -26.26
C ASP A 82 33.26 -12.78 -26.04
N GLN A 83 32.60 -11.79 -25.44
CA GLN A 83 33.13 -10.44 -25.20
C GLN A 83 33.79 -10.30 -23.81
N LEU A 84 33.39 -11.14 -22.86
CA LEU A 84 33.89 -11.09 -21.49
C LEU A 84 35.25 -11.76 -21.37
N PRO A 85 36.23 -11.08 -20.74
CA PRO A 85 37.53 -11.70 -20.50
C PRO A 85 37.38 -12.93 -19.59
N PRO A 86 38.21 -13.98 -19.81
CA PRO A 86 38.18 -15.16 -18.94
C PRO A 86 38.33 -14.80 -17.46
N THR A 87 37.48 -15.41 -16.66
CA THR A 87 37.44 -15.20 -15.20
C THR A 87 36.96 -16.46 -14.50
N TRP A 88 36.90 -16.47 -13.17
CA TRP A 88 36.22 -17.55 -12.48
C TRP A 88 34.78 -17.71 -12.94
N THR A 89 34.51 -18.84 -13.55
CA THR A 89 33.20 -19.09 -14.18
C THR A 89 32.64 -20.43 -13.72
N GLN A 90 31.33 -20.43 -13.40
CA GLN A 90 30.61 -21.64 -13.04
C GLN A 90 29.29 -21.74 -13.82
N ARG A 91 28.87 -22.96 -14.11
CA ARG A 91 27.56 -23.28 -14.65
C ARG A 91 26.52 -23.31 -13.55
N THR A 92 25.38 -22.70 -13.80
CA THR A 92 24.23 -22.76 -12.89
C THR A 92 23.39 -24.01 -13.17
N PRO A 93 22.60 -24.50 -12.20
CA PRO A 93 21.66 -25.63 -12.41
C PRO A 93 20.68 -25.40 -13.56
N GLY A 94 20.36 -24.16 -13.88
CA GLY A 94 19.45 -23.79 -14.98
C GLY A 94 20.08 -23.79 -16.38
N GLY A 95 21.39 -24.10 -16.47
CA GLY A 95 22.13 -24.09 -17.73
C GLY A 95 22.76 -22.73 -18.07
N GLY A 96 22.58 -21.72 -17.26
CA GLY A 96 23.22 -20.41 -17.39
C GLY A 96 24.62 -20.36 -16.75
N TRP A 97 25.12 -19.17 -16.51
CA TRP A 97 26.49 -18.92 -16.10
C TRP A 97 26.59 -17.89 -14.99
N HIS A 98 27.48 -18.09 -14.01
CA HIS A 98 28.00 -17.04 -13.15
C HIS A 98 29.45 -16.78 -13.51
N LEU A 99 29.78 -15.55 -13.88
CA LEU A 99 31.15 -15.08 -14.12
C LEU A 99 31.52 -14.10 -13.01
N LEU A 100 32.49 -14.42 -12.19
CA LEU A 100 32.90 -13.64 -11.03
C LEU A 100 34.11 -12.76 -11.37
N TYR A 101 33.97 -11.46 -11.14
CA TYR A 101 34.97 -10.43 -11.36
C TYR A 101 35.29 -9.69 -10.08
N ARG A 102 36.49 -9.12 -9.98
CA ARG A 102 36.88 -8.21 -8.89
C ARG A 102 36.09 -6.92 -9.00
N GLN A 103 35.74 -6.36 -7.86
CA GLN A 103 35.18 -5.02 -7.82
C GLN A 103 36.18 -4.00 -8.36
N PRO A 104 35.74 -3.00 -9.16
CA PRO A 104 36.61 -1.94 -9.60
C PRO A 104 37.10 -1.09 -8.42
N GLN A 105 38.27 -0.47 -8.53
CA GLN A 105 38.77 0.46 -7.53
C GLN A 105 37.79 1.65 -7.37
N GLY A 106 37.59 2.09 -6.14
CA GLY A 106 36.67 3.17 -5.79
C GLY A 106 35.26 2.70 -5.51
N LYS A 107 34.24 3.24 -6.19
CA LYS A 107 32.84 2.89 -5.93
C LYS A 107 32.51 1.47 -6.40
N PRO A 108 32.01 0.57 -5.53
CA PRO A 108 31.62 -0.78 -5.92
C PRO A 108 30.53 -0.82 -6.98
N ILE A 109 30.47 -1.90 -7.76
CA ILE A 109 29.38 -2.22 -8.66
C ILE A 109 28.16 -2.66 -7.83
N PRO A 110 27.00 -1.97 -7.91
CA PRO A 110 25.78 -2.42 -7.25
C PRO A 110 25.13 -3.57 -8.02
N SER A 111 24.18 -4.26 -7.39
CA SER A 111 23.34 -5.21 -8.09
C SER A 111 22.43 -4.51 -9.12
N VAL A 112 22.32 -5.09 -10.31
CA VAL A 112 21.43 -4.63 -11.39
C VAL A 112 20.49 -5.78 -11.77
N PRO A 113 19.17 -5.62 -11.62
CA PRO A 113 18.21 -6.67 -11.91
C PRO A 113 18.24 -7.20 -13.34
N LEU A 114 17.79 -8.44 -13.50
CA LEU A 114 17.74 -9.16 -14.77
C LEU A 114 17.09 -8.33 -15.90
N GLY A 115 17.72 -8.35 -17.06
CA GLY A 115 17.23 -7.70 -18.27
C GLY A 115 17.36 -6.18 -18.31
N GLN A 116 18.01 -5.57 -17.31
CA GLN A 116 18.14 -4.11 -17.22
C GLN A 116 19.42 -3.55 -17.85
N LEU A 117 20.40 -4.36 -18.13
CA LEU A 117 21.59 -4.00 -18.91
C LEU A 117 21.56 -4.68 -20.30
N ALA A 118 21.25 -5.97 -20.32
CA ALA A 118 21.03 -6.75 -21.54
C ALA A 118 19.99 -7.85 -21.25
N PRO A 119 19.30 -8.40 -22.25
CA PRO A 119 18.41 -9.54 -22.08
C PRO A 119 19.14 -10.68 -21.36
N ASP A 120 18.45 -11.41 -20.49
CA ASP A 120 18.96 -12.57 -19.75
C ASP A 120 20.21 -12.35 -18.90
N VAL A 121 20.61 -11.10 -18.65
CA VAL A 121 21.78 -10.73 -17.85
C VAL A 121 21.34 -10.01 -16.57
N GLU A 122 21.85 -10.47 -15.44
CA GLU A 122 21.74 -9.84 -14.13
C GLU A 122 23.15 -9.56 -13.57
N ILE A 123 23.35 -8.44 -12.87
CA ILE A 123 24.56 -8.18 -12.09
C ILE A 123 24.24 -8.40 -10.61
N LYS A 124 24.96 -9.31 -9.98
CA LYS A 124 25.01 -9.46 -8.54
C LYS A 124 26.22 -8.68 -8.04
N GLY A 125 25.99 -7.55 -7.40
CA GLY A 125 27.04 -6.63 -6.94
C GLY A 125 27.15 -6.54 -5.43
N ASP A 126 27.54 -5.37 -4.95
CA ASP A 126 27.60 -5.07 -3.52
C ASP A 126 26.24 -5.29 -2.86
N GLY A 127 26.23 -5.97 -1.70
CA GLY A 127 25.00 -6.44 -1.04
C GLY A 127 24.33 -7.66 -1.68
N GLY A 128 24.92 -8.24 -2.75
CA GLY A 128 24.48 -9.48 -3.38
C GLY A 128 25.29 -10.70 -2.97
N TYR A 129 24.81 -11.88 -3.34
CA TYR A 129 25.52 -13.16 -3.17
C TYR A 129 25.17 -14.15 -4.29
N VAL A 130 26.03 -15.15 -4.47
CA VAL A 130 25.78 -16.30 -5.33
C VAL A 130 26.19 -17.59 -4.62
N LEU A 131 25.52 -18.70 -4.96
CA LEU A 131 25.98 -20.04 -4.55
C LEU A 131 27.24 -20.40 -5.31
N LEU A 132 28.14 -21.08 -4.63
CA LEU A 132 29.40 -21.60 -5.23
C LEU A 132 29.29 -23.09 -5.53
N ALA A 133 30.01 -23.56 -6.55
CA ALA A 133 30.18 -24.97 -6.82
C ALA A 133 30.80 -25.69 -5.62
N PRO A 134 30.40 -26.91 -5.24
CA PRO A 134 29.43 -27.80 -5.88
C PRO A 134 28.04 -27.74 -5.27
N SER A 135 27.53 -26.55 -4.90
CA SER A 135 26.20 -26.36 -4.35
C SER A 135 25.11 -27.02 -5.22
N ARG A 136 24.01 -27.39 -4.55
CA ARG A 136 22.82 -27.97 -5.21
C ARG A 136 21.61 -27.09 -5.00
N ALA A 137 20.93 -26.75 -6.07
CA ALA A 137 19.71 -25.95 -5.96
C ALA A 137 18.65 -26.39 -6.95
N THR A 138 17.40 -26.14 -6.62
CA THR A 138 16.28 -26.36 -7.53
C THR A 138 16.30 -25.32 -8.65
N SER A 139 16.02 -25.78 -9.88
CA SER A 139 15.80 -24.93 -11.03
C SER A 139 14.56 -25.36 -11.79
N LYS A 140 13.71 -24.39 -12.14
CA LYS A 140 12.52 -24.64 -12.95
C LYS A 140 12.82 -25.10 -14.38
N LYS A 141 14.06 -24.91 -14.84
CA LYS A 141 14.52 -25.29 -16.18
C LYS A 141 14.94 -26.77 -16.26
N LEU A 142 14.94 -27.51 -15.14
CA LEU A 142 15.34 -28.91 -15.09
C LEU A 142 14.14 -29.86 -14.88
N ALA A 143 14.07 -30.90 -15.69
CA ALA A 143 13.23 -32.05 -15.42
C ALA A 143 13.70 -32.71 -14.11
N GLY A 144 12.83 -32.79 -13.10
CA GLY A 144 13.22 -33.25 -11.74
C GLY A 144 13.68 -32.17 -10.79
N GLY A 145 13.84 -30.94 -11.22
CA GLY A 145 13.94 -29.73 -10.41
C GLY A 145 15.27 -29.48 -9.72
N LEU A 146 16.12 -30.45 -9.44
CA LEU A 146 17.38 -30.30 -8.70
C LEU A 146 18.60 -30.44 -9.61
N GLY A 147 19.52 -29.47 -9.57
CA GLY A 147 20.78 -29.53 -10.28
C GLY A 147 21.96 -29.06 -9.42
N VAL A 148 23.14 -29.11 -9.99
CA VAL A 148 24.43 -28.82 -9.31
C VAL A 148 25.10 -27.64 -9.98
N TYR A 149 25.67 -26.73 -9.19
CA TYR A 149 26.64 -25.74 -9.69
C TYR A 149 27.95 -26.44 -10.00
N THR A 150 28.48 -26.23 -11.19
CA THR A 150 29.75 -26.84 -11.61
C THR A 150 30.75 -25.78 -12.04
N LEU A 151 31.98 -25.90 -11.57
CA LEU A 151 33.06 -25.01 -11.97
C LEU A 151 33.42 -25.28 -13.45
N ALA A 152 33.37 -24.29 -14.29
CA ALA A 152 33.68 -24.36 -15.72
C ALA A 152 35.08 -23.82 -16.00
N VAL A 153 35.47 -22.70 -15.35
CA VAL A 153 36.83 -22.11 -15.45
C VAL A 153 37.35 -21.87 -14.04
N ALA A 154 38.41 -22.60 -13.70
CA ALA A 154 39.05 -22.54 -12.40
C ALA A 154 40.27 -21.60 -12.44
N GLN A 155 40.03 -20.30 -12.42
CA GLN A 155 41.07 -19.28 -12.32
C GLN A 155 40.70 -18.19 -11.32
N ALA A 156 41.64 -17.37 -10.88
CA ALA A 156 41.36 -16.25 -10.02
C ALA A 156 40.37 -15.25 -10.72
N PRO A 157 39.48 -14.61 -9.99
CA PRO A 157 38.62 -13.57 -10.54
C PRO A 157 39.47 -12.47 -11.22
N ALA A 158 39.13 -12.17 -12.49
CA ALA A 158 39.80 -11.13 -13.27
C ALA A 158 39.27 -9.74 -12.83
N GLU A 159 39.98 -8.69 -13.25
CA GLU A 159 39.52 -7.31 -13.08
C GLU A 159 38.22 -7.07 -13.86
N ALA A 160 37.38 -6.19 -13.33
CA ALA A 160 36.10 -5.82 -13.95
C ALA A 160 36.33 -5.31 -15.38
N PRO A 161 35.59 -5.85 -16.40
CA PRO A 161 35.66 -5.30 -17.74
C PRO A 161 35.19 -3.84 -17.75
N GLN A 162 36.03 -2.93 -18.27
CA GLN A 162 35.73 -1.49 -18.19
C GLN A 162 34.39 -1.13 -18.82
N TRP A 163 34.02 -1.77 -19.94
CA TRP A 163 32.75 -1.51 -20.59
C TRP A 163 31.53 -1.90 -19.73
N ILE A 164 31.61 -2.93 -18.89
CA ILE A 164 30.58 -3.30 -17.91
C ILE A 164 30.49 -2.21 -16.83
N VAL A 165 31.63 -1.77 -16.31
CA VAL A 165 31.68 -0.68 -15.32
C VAL A 165 31.03 0.58 -15.89
N ASP A 166 31.37 0.95 -17.12
CA ASP A 166 30.85 2.12 -17.79
C ASP A 166 29.33 2.01 -18.04
N MET A 167 28.86 0.84 -18.47
CA MET A 167 27.43 0.57 -18.69
C MET A 167 26.61 0.68 -17.41
N VAL A 168 27.11 0.09 -16.31
CA VAL A 168 26.44 0.20 -14.99
C VAL A 168 26.44 1.66 -14.52
N ARG A 169 27.54 2.38 -14.66
CA ARG A 169 27.65 3.79 -14.26
C ARG A 169 26.81 4.72 -15.12
N ALA A 170 26.78 4.50 -16.43
CA ALA A 170 25.89 5.24 -17.33
C ALA A 170 24.43 5.06 -16.91
N ARG A 171 24.04 3.84 -16.56
CA ARG A 171 22.69 3.53 -16.07
C ARG A 171 22.39 4.20 -14.72
N GLU A 172 23.31 4.15 -13.76
CA GLU A 172 23.19 4.89 -12.50
C GLU A 172 23.01 6.40 -12.76
N SER A 173 23.82 6.96 -13.67
CA SER A 173 23.74 8.37 -14.06
C SER A 173 22.43 8.70 -14.75
N GLN A 174 21.91 7.81 -15.61
CA GLN A 174 20.58 7.99 -16.23
C GLN A 174 19.45 7.94 -15.18
N ARG A 175 19.51 7.00 -14.23
CA ARG A 175 18.55 6.95 -13.12
C ARG A 175 18.64 8.19 -12.23
N ARG A 176 19.85 8.67 -11.97
CA ARG A 176 20.08 9.89 -11.22
C ARG A 176 19.57 11.12 -12.00
N ARG A 177 19.86 11.25 -13.30
CA ARG A 177 19.32 12.31 -14.16
C ARG A 177 17.81 12.24 -14.31
N ALA A 178 17.23 11.05 -14.43
CA ALA A 178 15.78 10.88 -14.44
C ALA A 178 15.15 11.27 -13.09
N ALA A 179 15.78 10.91 -11.98
CA ALA A 179 15.42 11.42 -10.66
C ALA A 179 15.62 12.93 -10.55
N GLU A 180 16.73 13.47 -11.04
CA GLU A 180 17.03 14.90 -11.09
C GLU A 180 16.08 15.66 -12.04
N GLN A 181 15.61 15.07 -13.15
CA GLN A 181 14.59 15.64 -14.02
C GLN A 181 13.18 15.64 -13.39
N VAL A 182 12.86 14.66 -12.59
CA VAL A 182 11.67 14.69 -11.73
C VAL A 182 11.82 15.75 -10.64
N TYR A 183 13.06 16.03 -10.19
CA TYR A 183 13.40 17.06 -9.21
C TYR A 183 13.78 18.43 -9.83
N SER A 184 14.02 18.55 -11.13
CA SER A 184 14.35 19.84 -11.79
C SER A 184 13.14 20.77 -12.01
N SER A 185 11.94 20.35 -11.62
CA SER A 185 10.85 21.29 -11.30
C SER A 185 11.02 21.95 -9.92
N VAL A 186 12.02 21.53 -9.13
CA VAL A 186 12.39 22.15 -7.85
C VAL A 186 13.33 23.31 -8.12
N ARG A 187 12.87 24.53 -7.83
CA ARG A 187 13.65 25.77 -7.97
C ARG A 187 14.93 25.68 -7.15
N VAL A 188 16.08 25.69 -7.80
CA VAL A 188 17.39 25.93 -7.18
C VAL A 188 17.49 27.43 -6.88
N GLY A 189 17.11 27.82 -5.65
CA GLY A 189 17.38 29.15 -5.11
C GLY A 189 18.61 29.07 -4.21
N GLY A 190 19.61 29.92 -4.44
CA GLY A 190 20.76 30.05 -3.55
C GLY A 190 20.31 30.42 -2.13
N GLY A 191 20.93 29.81 -1.10
CA GLY A 191 20.62 30.03 0.32
C GLY A 191 20.30 28.76 1.13
N ALA A 192 19.81 27.67 0.53
CA ALA A 192 19.51 26.45 1.26
C ALA A 192 20.78 25.71 1.68
N ASP A 193 21.77 25.60 0.81
CA ASP A 193 23.04 24.93 1.13
C ASP A 193 23.86 25.71 2.17
N ASP A 194 23.88 27.03 2.11
CA ASP A 194 24.55 27.88 3.12
C ASP A 194 23.90 27.74 4.49
N ARG A 195 22.56 27.70 4.55
CA ARG A 195 21.81 27.47 5.78
C ARG A 195 22.07 26.07 6.35
N ILE A 196 22.07 25.06 5.51
CA ILE A 196 22.37 23.66 5.93
C ILE A 196 23.78 23.57 6.45
N ALA A 197 24.74 24.15 5.77
CA ALA A 197 26.15 24.19 6.20
C ALA A 197 26.30 24.83 7.58
N ALA A 198 25.70 25.99 7.82
CA ALA A 198 25.70 26.66 9.10
C ALA A 198 25.06 25.81 10.24
N LEU A 199 23.95 25.15 9.97
CA LEU A 199 23.29 24.26 10.93
C LEU A 199 24.14 23.03 11.27
N LEU A 200 24.85 22.47 10.30
CA LEU A 200 25.73 21.34 10.51
C LEU A 200 27.01 21.71 11.26
N ASP A 201 27.55 22.92 11.04
CA ASP A 201 28.72 23.42 11.76
C ASP A 201 28.38 23.72 13.24
N ASP A 202 27.24 24.31 13.50
CA ASP A 202 26.70 24.51 14.83
C ASP A 202 26.47 23.16 15.56
N LEU A 203 25.99 22.13 14.84
CA LEU A 203 25.84 20.78 15.38
C LEU A 203 27.19 20.15 15.74
N ARG A 204 28.22 20.26 14.90
CA ARG A 204 29.56 19.71 15.13
C ARG A 204 30.22 20.29 16.38
N SER A 205 29.98 21.58 16.65
CA SER A 205 30.54 22.30 17.80
C SER A 205 29.86 22.01 19.14
N THR A 206 28.82 21.18 19.15
CA THR A 206 27.95 20.97 20.33
C THR A 206 28.64 20.10 21.42
N PRO A 207 28.71 20.57 22.68
CA PRO A 207 29.25 19.80 23.81
C PRO A 207 28.49 18.49 24.07
N GLU A 208 29.19 17.49 24.62
CA GLU A 208 28.67 16.13 24.77
C GLU A 208 27.32 16.05 25.51
N GLY A 209 27.11 16.80 26.57
CA GLY A 209 25.84 16.79 27.34
C GLY A 209 24.63 17.38 26.63
N ALA A 210 24.83 18.15 25.51
CA ALA A 210 23.75 18.80 24.76
C ALA A 210 23.49 18.16 23.38
N ARG A 211 24.26 17.14 22.99
CA ARG A 211 24.29 16.57 21.63
C ARG A 211 22.94 16.06 21.14
N ASN A 212 22.20 15.31 21.96
CA ASN A 212 20.94 14.70 21.53
C ASN A 212 19.87 15.74 21.24
N VAL A 213 19.69 16.75 22.13
CA VAL A 213 18.72 17.81 21.97
C VAL A 213 19.04 18.64 20.73
N LYS A 214 20.33 19.01 20.57
CA LYS A 214 20.79 19.79 19.42
C LYS A 214 20.62 19.04 18.11
N LEU A 215 20.91 17.74 18.08
CA LEU A 215 20.76 16.90 16.90
C LEU A 215 19.30 16.84 16.43
N ILE A 216 18.36 16.65 17.35
CA ILE A 216 16.92 16.63 17.01
C ILE A 216 16.49 18.01 16.48
N SER A 217 16.92 19.11 17.10
CA SER A 217 16.60 20.47 16.70
C SER A 217 17.16 20.81 15.31
N VAL A 218 18.44 20.51 15.05
CA VAL A 218 19.08 20.73 13.74
C VAL A 218 18.45 19.84 12.67
N ALA A 219 18.19 18.59 12.98
CA ALA A 219 17.50 17.69 12.06
C ALA A 219 16.07 18.17 11.74
N ALA A 220 15.35 18.75 12.71
CA ALA A 220 14.04 19.34 12.46
C ALA A 220 14.14 20.60 11.57
N SER A 221 15.14 21.44 11.77
CA SER A 221 15.40 22.62 10.92
C SER A 221 15.73 22.20 9.47
N ILE A 222 16.55 21.17 9.29
CA ILE A 222 16.85 20.60 7.96
C ILE A 222 15.62 19.90 7.37
N GLY A 223 14.78 19.24 8.19
CA GLY A 223 13.52 18.65 7.78
C GLY A 223 12.54 19.67 7.17
N ARG A 224 12.55 20.93 7.62
CA ARG A 224 11.78 22.03 7.02
C ARG A 224 12.33 22.41 5.63
N VAL A 225 13.65 22.35 5.43
CA VAL A 225 14.27 22.55 4.11
C VAL A 225 13.88 21.42 3.14
N VAL A 226 13.83 20.19 3.65
CA VAL A 226 13.30 19.02 2.90
C VAL A 226 11.82 19.21 2.54
N ALA A 227 11.00 19.67 3.49
CA ALA A 227 9.59 19.97 3.25
C ALA A 227 9.37 21.08 2.23
N GLY A 228 10.29 22.05 2.14
CA GLY A 228 10.30 23.09 1.13
C GLY A 228 10.79 22.63 -0.26
N GLY A 229 11.30 21.40 -0.37
CA GLY A 229 11.77 20.82 -1.62
C GLY A 229 13.17 21.24 -2.04
N PHE A 230 13.99 21.83 -1.14
CA PHE A 230 15.34 22.30 -1.43
C PHE A 230 16.45 21.29 -1.11
N LEU A 231 16.10 20.17 -0.48
CA LEU A 231 17.00 19.06 -0.15
C LEU A 231 16.22 17.74 -0.18
N SER A 232 16.84 16.67 -0.68
CA SER A 232 16.24 15.35 -0.58
C SER A 232 16.35 14.81 0.85
N LEU A 233 15.39 13.96 1.27
CA LEU A 233 15.44 13.32 2.60
C LEU A 233 16.72 12.48 2.75
N ALA A 234 17.12 11.77 1.71
CA ALA A 234 18.32 10.94 1.71
C ALA A 234 19.61 11.77 1.87
N ASP A 235 19.70 12.94 1.19
CA ASP A 235 20.84 13.85 1.34
C ASP A 235 20.84 14.50 2.72
N ALA A 236 19.67 14.85 3.27
CA ALA A 236 19.54 15.37 4.62
C ALA A 236 20.04 14.37 5.66
N GLU A 237 19.61 13.11 5.56
CA GLU A 237 20.08 12.02 6.42
C GLU A 237 21.57 11.80 6.25
N GLY A 238 22.09 11.76 5.02
CA GLY A 238 23.51 11.57 4.73
C GLY A 238 24.38 12.66 5.35
N ARG A 239 24.01 13.94 5.18
CA ARG A 239 24.74 15.10 5.73
C ARG A 239 24.72 15.11 7.26
N LEU A 240 23.56 14.82 7.88
CA LEU A 240 23.45 14.72 9.34
C LEU A 240 24.27 13.56 9.91
N ARG A 241 24.22 12.36 9.31
CA ARG A 241 25.03 11.21 9.73
C ARG A 241 26.52 11.50 9.64
N ALA A 242 26.96 12.12 8.56
CA ALA A 242 28.35 12.53 8.39
C ALA A 242 28.79 13.56 9.46
N ALA A 243 27.92 14.51 9.82
CA ALA A 243 28.23 15.51 10.83
C ALA A 243 28.39 14.92 12.25
N VAL A 244 27.63 13.88 12.61
CA VAL A 244 27.66 13.25 13.94
C VAL A 244 28.51 11.99 14.02
N ALA A 245 29.05 11.50 12.90
CA ALA A 245 29.92 10.30 12.88
C ALA A 245 31.04 10.30 13.95
N PRO A 246 31.70 11.45 14.25
CA PRO A 246 32.71 11.51 15.30
C PRO A 246 32.19 11.29 16.73
N TRP A 247 30.86 11.28 16.94
CA TRP A 247 30.29 11.11 18.29
C TRP A 247 30.27 9.66 18.78
N GLY A 248 30.44 8.67 17.87
CA GLY A 248 30.65 7.27 18.21
C GLY A 248 29.41 6.48 18.67
N ASN A 249 28.19 7.02 18.49
CA ASN A 249 26.96 6.34 18.90
C ASN A 249 25.91 6.23 17.76
N PRO A 250 26.23 5.48 16.68
CA PRO A 250 25.45 5.52 15.44
C PRO A 250 23.99 5.10 15.61
N ARG A 251 23.66 4.13 16.48
CA ARG A 251 22.26 3.69 16.68
C ARG A 251 21.39 4.78 17.29
N LYS A 252 21.89 5.46 18.32
CA LYS A 252 21.17 6.53 19.00
C LYS A 252 21.06 7.77 18.12
N ASP A 253 22.15 8.13 17.44
CA ASP A 253 22.21 9.28 16.55
C ASP A 253 21.27 9.13 15.37
N HIS A 254 21.16 7.94 14.76
CA HIS A 254 20.21 7.65 13.69
C HIS A 254 18.76 7.80 14.15
N ALA A 255 18.43 7.36 15.36
CA ALA A 255 17.08 7.53 15.91
C ALA A 255 16.73 9.02 16.12
N CYS A 256 17.68 9.82 16.63
CA CYS A 256 17.54 11.28 16.79
C CYS A 256 17.37 11.99 15.43
N ILE A 257 18.19 11.63 14.42
CA ILE A 257 18.09 12.17 13.06
C ILE A 257 16.71 11.90 12.45
N ALA A 258 16.26 10.64 12.47
CA ALA A 258 14.96 10.26 11.91
C ALA A 258 13.80 10.98 12.60
N ARG A 259 13.87 11.14 13.94
CA ARG A 259 12.86 11.85 14.73
C ARG A 259 12.83 13.35 14.38
N GLY A 260 14.00 13.98 14.32
CA GLY A 260 14.10 15.40 13.98
C GLY A 260 13.65 15.70 12.55
N LEU A 261 14.13 14.97 11.55
CA LEU A 261 13.72 15.15 10.16
C LEU A 261 12.20 15.00 9.98
N ARG A 262 11.60 14.00 10.62
CA ARG A 262 10.14 13.80 10.58
C ARG A 262 9.39 14.97 11.22
N ALA A 263 9.87 15.49 12.35
CA ALA A 263 9.27 16.65 13.01
C ALA A 263 9.33 17.90 12.12
N GLY A 264 10.48 18.13 11.47
CA GLY A 264 10.65 19.24 10.53
C GLY A 264 9.79 19.14 9.28
N GLN A 265 9.65 17.94 8.70
CA GLN A 265 8.77 17.70 7.56
C GLN A 265 7.28 17.91 7.88
N MET A 266 6.88 17.77 9.13
CA MET A 266 5.51 18.02 9.60
C MET A 266 5.27 19.48 10.01
N SER A 267 6.30 20.32 9.97
CA SER A 267 6.26 21.76 10.28
C SER A 267 6.14 22.58 9.00
N ASP A 268 5.94 23.91 9.14
CA ASP A 268 5.89 24.81 7.99
C ASP A 268 7.20 24.72 7.18
N PRO A 269 7.13 24.51 5.86
CA PRO A 269 8.32 24.41 5.00
C PRO A 269 9.15 25.68 5.04
N TRP A 270 10.48 25.54 4.94
CA TRP A 270 11.38 26.68 4.80
C TRP A 270 11.57 27.05 3.32
N TYR A 271 11.67 28.37 3.03
CA TYR A 271 11.89 28.94 1.70
C TYR A 271 12.99 30.01 1.72
N PRO A 272 13.83 30.15 0.67
CA PRO A 272 14.96 31.07 0.61
C PRO A 272 14.62 32.57 0.73
N ASP A 273 13.41 32.97 0.35
CA ASP A 273 12.95 34.35 0.34
C ASP A 273 12.43 34.83 1.71
N GLU A 274 12.29 33.94 2.68
CA GLU A 274 12.03 34.30 4.06
C GLU A 274 13.37 34.77 4.68
N ALA A 275 13.60 36.06 4.66
CA ALA A 275 14.80 36.67 5.22
C ALA A 275 15.09 36.15 6.63
N SER A 276 16.27 35.57 6.73
CA SER A 276 17.13 35.39 7.91
C SER A 276 16.49 35.37 9.29
N THR A 277 16.96 34.41 10.09
CA THR A 277 16.74 34.23 11.52
C THR A 277 15.38 33.64 11.86
N LEU A 278 15.42 32.40 12.41
CA LEU A 278 14.35 31.87 13.24
C LEU A 278 13.89 32.99 14.16
N SER A 279 12.65 33.44 14.04
CA SER A 279 12.10 34.35 15.01
C SER A 279 12.18 33.69 16.39
N ALA A 280 12.29 34.43 17.45
CA ALA A 280 12.31 33.89 18.80
C ALA A 280 11.05 33.01 19.08
N ALA A 281 9.94 33.27 18.35
CA ALA A 281 8.73 32.48 18.38
C ALA A 281 8.88 31.12 17.67
N ASP A 282 9.59 31.05 16.55
CA ASP A 282 9.84 29.79 15.83
C ASP A 282 10.85 28.92 16.57
N SER A 283 11.85 29.55 17.19
CA SER A 283 12.81 28.86 18.06
C SER A 283 12.10 28.29 19.29
N ALA A 284 11.23 29.04 19.94
CA ALA A 284 10.43 28.60 21.08
C ALA A 284 9.48 27.45 20.70
N ARG A 285 8.89 27.48 19.51
CA ARG A 285 7.99 26.44 18.99
C ARG A 285 8.73 25.14 18.66
N ILE A 286 9.95 25.24 18.13
CA ILE A 286 10.84 24.08 17.92
C ILE A 286 11.27 23.51 19.27
N ASP A 287 11.63 24.34 20.24
CA ASP A 287 12.00 23.92 21.58
C ASP A 287 10.82 23.27 22.33
N GLU A 288 9.59 23.75 22.13
CA GLU A 288 8.38 23.13 22.67
C GLU A 288 8.08 21.78 22.02
N MET A 289 8.25 21.65 20.70
CA MET A 289 8.11 20.38 19.97
C MET A 289 9.21 19.37 20.35
N VAL A 290 10.44 19.84 20.56
CA VAL A 290 11.56 19.04 21.05
C VAL A 290 11.30 18.58 22.49
N ARG A 291 10.79 19.45 23.34
CA ARG A 291 10.42 19.16 24.72
C ARG A 291 9.27 18.15 24.79
N ALA A 292 8.21 18.35 24.02
CA ALA A 292 7.09 17.42 23.90
C ALA A 292 7.52 16.03 23.41
N ALA A 293 8.50 15.98 22.48
CA ALA A 293 9.06 14.73 21.99
C ALA A 293 9.97 14.01 23.01
N LEU A 294 10.60 14.77 23.90
CA LEU A 294 11.44 14.22 24.99
C LEU A 294 10.61 13.81 26.21
N ASP A 295 9.50 14.52 26.49
CA ASP A 295 8.61 14.21 27.61
C ASP A 295 7.69 13.01 27.32
N ALA A 296 7.38 12.75 26.05
CA ALA A 296 6.69 11.53 25.64
C ALA A 296 7.45 10.23 25.96
N ASP A 297 8.74 10.31 26.24
CA ASP A 297 9.59 9.17 26.68
C ASP A 297 9.62 9.00 28.22
N LYS A 298 8.96 9.86 29.02
CA LYS A 298 9.08 9.88 30.49
C LYS A 298 7.80 9.54 31.26
N GLU A 299 6.65 9.46 30.63
CA GLU A 299 5.39 9.22 31.37
C GLU A 299 5.05 7.75 31.48
N THR A 300 5.31 7.20 32.66
CA THR A 300 4.58 6.08 33.28
C THR A 300 3.28 6.65 33.87
N PRO A 301 2.17 5.90 33.87
CA PRO A 301 0.83 6.45 34.08
C PRO A 301 0.52 6.73 35.53
N PRO A 302 -0.31 7.73 35.85
CA PRO A 302 -1.02 7.79 37.13
C PRO A 302 -2.46 7.25 37.00
N GLU A 303 -2.87 6.63 38.10
CA GLU A 303 -4.16 6.01 38.37
C GLU A 303 -5.32 7.01 38.41
N ASP A 304 -6.44 6.52 37.95
CA ASP A 304 -7.83 6.62 38.41
C ASP A 304 -8.32 7.92 39.11
N SER A 305 -9.36 8.50 38.52
CA SER A 305 -10.55 8.92 39.26
C SER A 305 -11.72 9.32 38.35
N GLY A 306 -12.87 8.71 38.64
CA GLY A 306 -14.10 8.85 37.88
C GLY A 306 -14.86 10.17 38.15
N GLY A 307 -15.85 10.39 37.33
CA GLY A 307 -16.82 11.47 37.45
C GLY A 307 -17.87 11.48 36.36
N ALA A 308 -19.00 10.87 36.65
CA ALA A 308 -20.21 10.93 35.83
C ALA A 308 -20.98 12.25 36.03
N ARG A 309 -21.84 12.56 35.04
CA ARG A 309 -23.03 13.44 34.94
C ARG A 309 -22.84 14.54 33.93
N GLY A 310 -23.80 14.85 33.09
CA GLY A 310 -25.24 14.67 33.12
C GLY A 310 -25.86 14.99 31.74
N ALA A 311 -27.02 14.43 31.53
CA ALA A 311 -27.87 14.69 30.40
C ALA A 311 -28.40 16.14 30.43
N ASP A 312 -28.51 16.75 29.25
CA ASP A 312 -29.56 17.75 29.07
C ASP A 312 -30.24 17.62 27.71
N THR A 313 -31.55 17.51 27.78
CA THR A 313 -32.52 17.39 26.70
C THR A 313 -33.00 18.78 26.30
N GLY A 314 -33.02 19.07 25.02
CA GLY A 314 -33.62 20.32 24.54
C GLY A 314 -33.78 20.37 23.03
N GLY A 315 -34.98 20.01 22.58
CA GLY A 315 -35.81 20.62 21.55
C GLY A 315 -35.24 20.99 20.18
N ALA A 316 -35.73 20.33 19.15
CA ALA A 316 -35.69 20.80 17.75
C ALA A 316 -36.46 22.12 17.59
N PRO A 317 -36.18 22.93 16.52
CA PRO A 317 -37.07 22.87 15.37
C PRO A 317 -36.43 22.92 13.97
N ASP A 318 -37.07 22.22 13.10
CA ASP A 318 -37.30 22.38 11.64
C ASP A 318 -36.33 23.15 10.74
N GLY A 319 -35.91 22.45 9.68
CA GLY A 319 -36.02 22.99 8.34
C GLY A 319 -34.80 23.69 7.76
N ALA A 320 -33.68 22.98 7.52
CA ALA A 320 -32.83 23.18 6.36
C ALA A 320 -31.99 21.91 6.17
N SER A 321 -32.15 21.21 5.07
CA SER A 321 -31.30 20.08 4.68
C SER A 321 -29.85 20.55 4.59
N VAL A 322 -29.13 20.49 5.70
CA VAL A 322 -27.68 20.63 5.69
C VAL A 322 -27.13 19.43 4.94
N ALA A 323 -26.53 19.66 3.78
CA ALA A 323 -25.86 18.62 3.02
C ALA A 323 -24.94 17.82 3.97
N ARG A 324 -25.25 16.53 4.15
CA ARG A 324 -24.50 15.64 5.07
C ARG A 324 -23.05 15.54 4.62
N SER A 325 -22.12 15.65 5.55
CA SER A 325 -20.70 15.50 5.18
C SER A 325 -20.42 14.04 4.76
N PRO A 326 -19.45 13.78 3.88
CA PRO A 326 -19.05 12.43 3.52
C PRO A 326 -18.67 11.56 4.73
N ASP A 327 -18.07 12.18 5.76
CA ASP A 327 -17.72 11.52 7.02
C ASP A 327 -18.96 11.10 7.83
N ASP A 328 -20.04 11.88 7.81
CA ASP A 328 -21.29 11.54 8.48
C ASP A 328 -21.97 10.35 7.77
N VAL A 329 -21.99 10.35 6.44
CA VAL A 329 -22.54 9.24 5.64
C VAL A 329 -21.79 7.93 5.95
N GLN A 330 -20.47 7.96 6.04
CA GLN A 330 -19.67 6.77 6.37
C GLN A 330 -19.99 6.25 7.79
N ARG A 331 -20.19 7.15 8.77
CA ARG A 331 -20.60 6.77 10.13
C ARG A 331 -21.99 6.16 10.17
N GLU A 332 -22.91 6.73 9.43
CA GLU A 332 -24.28 6.21 9.30
C GLU A 332 -24.28 4.80 8.72
N ILE A 333 -23.60 4.57 7.60
CA ILE A 333 -23.50 3.25 6.96
C ILE A 333 -22.89 2.21 7.92
N PHE A 334 -21.85 2.56 8.64
CA PHE A 334 -21.27 1.68 9.64
C PHE A 334 -22.29 1.32 10.74
N GLY A 335 -23.05 2.30 11.22
CA GLY A 335 -24.14 2.06 12.17
C GLY A 335 -25.22 1.13 11.61
N ARG A 336 -25.62 1.31 10.36
CA ARG A 336 -26.60 0.45 9.68
C ARG A 336 -26.08 -0.98 9.48
N VAL A 337 -24.82 -1.16 9.10
CA VAL A 337 -24.21 -2.51 9.02
C VAL A 337 -24.27 -3.21 10.37
N ARG A 338 -23.94 -2.52 11.45
CA ARG A 338 -24.04 -3.07 12.81
C ARG A 338 -25.49 -3.39 13.21
N ALA A 339 -26.43 -2.56 12.83
CA ALA A 339 -27.86 -2.76 13.10
C ALA A 339 -28.43 -4.04 12.45
N LEU A 340 -27.81 -4.58 11.41
CA LEU A 340 -28.17 -5.87 10.83
C LEU A 340 -28.01 -7.04 11.81
N GLY A 341 -27.18 -6.90 12.86
CA GLY A 341 -26.94 -7.93 13.87
C GLY A 341 -26.00 -9.06 13.40
N GLY A 342 -25.97 -10.15 14.17
CA GLY A 342 -25.10 -11.30 13.89
C GLY A 342 -23.61 -10.91 13.79
N LEU A 343 -22.88 -11.52 12.86
CA LEU A 343 -21.49 -11.16 12.58
C LEU A 343 -21.32 -9.76 11.97
N CYS A 344 -22.35 -9.19 11.34
CA CYS A 344 -22.31 -7.80 10.89
C CYS A 344 -22.07 -6.83 12.05
N ASP A 345 -22.69 -7.06 13.20
CA ASP A 345 -22.46 -6.25 14.40
C ASP A 345 -21.20 -6.67 15.14
N THR A 346 -21.10 -7.92 15.58
CA THR A 346 -20.04 -8.36 16.49
C THR A 346 -18.63 -8.22 15.88
N TYR A 347 -18.47 -8.57 14.60
CA TYR A 347 -17.21 -8.43 13.90
C TYR A 347 -16.85 -6.95 13.65
N SER A 348 -17.83 -6.11 13.24
CA SER A 348 -17.61 -4.67 13.03
C SER A 348 -17.27 -3.96 14.34
N ALA A 349 -17.93 -4.32 15.45
CA ALA A 349 -17.63 -3.80 16.78
C ALA A 349 -16.21 -4.14 17.25
N TRP A 350 -15.77 -5.38 17.02
CA TRP A 350 -14.41 -5.79 17.34
C TRP A 350 -13.35 -5.00 16.57
N GLN A 351 -13.55 -4.80 15.26
CA GLN A 351 -12.65 -3.96 14.48
C GLN A 351 -12.55 -2.54 15.05
N ALA A 352 -13.69 -1.93 15.35
CA ALA A 352 -13.79 -0.55 15.83
C ALA A 352 -13.14 -0.36 17.21
N ARG A 353 -13.35 -1.31 18.14
CA ARG A 353 -12.83 -1.27 19.50
C ARG A 353 -11.30 -1.19 19.55
N GLY A 354 -10.61 -2.02 18.76
CA GLY A 354 -9.15 -2.05 18.71
C GLY A 354 -8.54 -1.10 17.66
N ALA A 355 -9.30 -0.16 17.13
CA ALA A 355 -8.81 0.74 16.08
C ALA A 355 -8.10 1.96 16.66
N VAL A 356 -6.82 2.13 16.33
CA VAL A 356 -6.05 3.34 16.65
C VAL A 356 -6.67 4.58 15.98
N ARG A 357 -7.25 4.42 14.80
CA ARG A 357 -8.04 5.44 14.10
C ARG A 357 -9.31 4.82 13.57
N HIS A 358 -10.43 5.37 13.97
CA HIS A 358 -11.73 4.87 13.60
C HIS A 358 -12.07 5.28 12.17
N GLN A 359 -12.10 4.32 11.25
CA GLN A 359 -12.41 4.49 9.82
C GLN A 359 -13.64 3.65 9.47
N PRO A 360 -14.86 4.19 9.59
CA PRO A 360 -16.10 3.44 9.47
C PRO A 360 -16.21 2.63 8.18
N LEU A 361 -15.93 3.26 7.04
CA LEU A 361 -16.03 2.61 5.74
C LEU A 361 -15.02 1.48 5.56
N PHE A 362 -13.82 1.59 6.15
CA PHE A 362 -12.81 0.52 6.07
C PHE A 362 -13.25 -0.74 6.83
N PHE A 363 -13.92 -0.56 7.97
CA PHE A 363 -14.50 -1.68 8.74
C PHE A 363 -15.65 -2.33 7.98
N VAL A 364 -16.51 -1.53 7.35
CA VAL A 364 -17.60 -2.02 6.50
C VAL A 364 -17.06 -2.89 5.37
N LEU A 365 -16.06 -2.42 4.62
CA LEU A 365 -15.49 -3.17 3.50
C LEU A 365 -14.79 -4.46 3.96
N SER A 366 -14.13 -4.45 5.11
CA SER A 366 -13.56 -5.67 5.70
C SER A 366 -14.67 -6.67 6.10
N THR A 367 -15.78 -6.18 6.64
CA THR A 367 -16.96 -7.01 6.96
C THR A 367 -17.56 -7.62 5.70
N VAL A 368 -17.72 -6.85 4.64
CA VAL A 368 -18.19 -7.36 3.33
C VAL A 368 -17.21 -8.41 2.77
N ALA A 369 -15.89 -8.20 2.86
CA ALA A 369 -14.90 -9.18 2.41
C ALA A 369 -14.97 -10.48 3.19
N LEU A 370 -15.17 -10.44 4.51
CA LEU A 370 -15.41 -11.64 5.33
C LEU A 370 -16.65 -12.39 4.87
N GLY A 371 -17.79 -11.71 4.75
CA GLY A 371 -19.04 -12.30 4.27
C GLY A 371 -18.93 -12.89 2.87
N SER A 372 -18.27 -12.16 1.98
CA SER A 372 -17.98 -12.61 0.62
C SER A 372 -17.18 -13.91 0.58
N THR A 373 -16.16 -14.03 1.44
CA THR A 373 -15.32 -15.24 1.53
C THR A 373 -16.11 -16.43 2.06
N LEU A 374 -16.93 -16.22 3.08
CA LEU A 374 -17.78 -17.26 3.66
C LEU A 374 -18.93 -17.67 2.72
N ALA A 375 -19.51 -16.73 1.99
CA ALA A 375 -20.59 -17.01 1.03
C ALA A 375 -20.10 -17.74 -0.23
N ALA A 376 -18.81 -17.63 -0.55
CA ALA A 376 -18.22 -18.10 -1.78
C ALA A 376 -18.55 -19.57 -2.08
N ARG A 377 -18.98 -19.86 -3.33
CA ARG A 377 -19.36 -21.18 -3.84
C ARG A 377 -20.63 -21.79 -3.22
N ARG A 378 -21.00 -21.39 -2.00
CA ARG A 378 -22.14 -21.96 -1.29
C ARG A 378 -23.46 -21.30 -1.67
N TYR A 379 -23.45 -20.00 -1.89
CA TYR A 379 -24.62 -19.20 -2.11
C TYR A 379 -24.59 -18.44 -3.44
N VAL A 380 -25.76 -18.30 -4.06
CA VAL A 380 -25.99 -17.51 -5.28
C VAL A 380 -27.20 -16.61 -5.06
N TYR A 381 -27.08 -15.36 -5.40
CA TYR A 381 -28.16 -14.38 -5.34
C TYR A 381 -28.33 -13.71 -6.70
N ARG A 382 -29.55 -13.80 -7.28
CA ARG A 382 -29.89 -13.29 -8.62
C ARG A 382 -28.86 -13.71 -9.72
N GLY A 383 -28.37 -14.95 -9.65
CA GLY A 383 -27.35 -15.47 -10.57
C GLY A 383 -25.93 -15.00 -10.29
N SER A 384 -25.73 -14.07 -9.36
CA SER A 384 -24.41 -13.59 -8.95
C SER A 384 -23.88 -14.40 -7.78
N THR A 385 -22.58 -14.71 -7.81
CA THR A 385 -21.83 -15.24 -6.68
C THR A 385 -21.22 -14.08 -5.87
N SER A 386 -20.62 -14.38 -4.72
CA SER A 386 -20.17 -13.37 -3.77
C SER A 386 -18.79 -12.71 -3.98
N PRO A 387 -17.92 -13.03 -4.94
CA PRO A 387 -16.55 -12.50 -4.91
C PRO A 387 -16.54 -10.97 -5.00
N VAL A 388 -15.96 -10.35 -3.98
CA VAL A 388 -15.82 -8.89 -3.86
C VAL A 388 -14.35 -8.51 -3.88
N TYR A 389 -14.03 -7.46 -4.60
CA TYR A 389 -12.73 -6.79 -4.57
C TYR A 389 -12.91 -5.48 -3.82
N ALA A 390 -12.34 -5.39 -2.62
CA ALA A 390 -12.44 -4.23 -1.75
C ALA A 390 -11.08 -3.56 -1.59
N LEU A 391 -11.01 -2.26 -1.81
CA LEU A 391 -9.81 -1.46 -1.66
C LEU A 391 -10.06 -0.30 -0.71
N VAL A 392 -9.24 -0.15 0.31
CA VAL A 392 -9.28 0.99 1.22
C VAL A 392 -8.16 1.97 0.90
N VAL A 393 -8.55 3.20 0.59
CA VAL A 393 -7.64 4.28 0.21
C VAL A 393 -7.58 5.31 1.32
N GLY A 394 -6.42 5.50 1.89
CA GLY A 394 -6.22 6.47 2.96
C GLY A 394 -4.75 6.79 3.18
N ASP A 395 -4.46 7.95 3.75
CA ASP A 395 -3.10 8.40 4.03
C ASP A 395 -2.30 7.40 4.87
N THR A 396 -0.99 7.60 4.90
CA THR A 396 -0.13 6.88 5.84
C THR A 396 -0.63 7.08 7.27
N SER A 397 -0.73 6.00 8.03
CA SER A 397 -1.30 5.98 9.40
C SER A 397 -2.79 6.36 9.49
N ALA A 398 -3.57 6.26 8.41
CA ALA A 398 -5.01 6.51 8.44
C ALA A 398 -5.83 5.42 9.14
N GLY A 399 -5.23 4.28 9.51
CA GLY A 399 -5.93 3.19 10.19
C GLY A 399 -6.26 1.99 9.30
N LYS A 400 -5.68 1.89 8.10
CA LYS A 400 -5.90 0.80 7.13
C LYS A 400 -5.55 -0.59 7.66
N GLY A 401 -4.52 -0.71 8.49
CA GLY A 401 -4.01 -2.00 8.97
C GLY A 401 -4.94 -2.74 9.92
N ARG A 402 -5.81 -2.05 10.69
CA ARG A 402 -6.71 -2.71 11.64
C ARG A 402 -7.76 -3.60 10.96
N PRO A 403 -8.55 -3.11 9.98
CA PRO A 403 -9.51 -3.96 9.27
C PRO A 403 -8.85 -5.13 8.55
N GLN A 404 -7.66 -4.95 7.99
CA GLN A 404 -6.89 -6.03 7.37
C GLN A 404 -6.46 -7.10 8.38
N LYS A 405 -5.86 -6.69 9.51
CA LYS A 405 -5.45 -7.61 10.60
C LYS A 405 -6.65 -8.44 11.11
N CYS A 406 -7.78 -7.77 11.37
CA CYS A 406 -8.98 -8.47 11.84
C CYS A 406 -9.53 -9.46 10.82
N LEU A 407 -9.50 -9.11 9.52
CA LEU A 407 -9.93 -10.02 8.45
C LEU A 407 -9.03 -11.25 8.37
N GLU A 408 -7.73 -11.05 8.38
CA GLU A 408 -6.74 -12.14 8.36
C GLU A 408 -6.90 -13.08 9.54
N GLU A 409 -7.14 -12.54 10.72
CA GLU A 409 -7.33 -13.29 11.95
C GLU A 409 -8.65 -14.06 11.93
N ALA A 410 -9.76 -13.42 11.56
CA ALA A 410 -11.05 -14.06 11.43
C ALA A 410 -11.04 -15.22 10.42
N LEU A 411 -10.41 -15.03 9.25
CA LEU A 411 -10.27 -16.08 8.23
C LEU A 411 -9.41 -17.23 8.75
N SER A 412 -8.27 -16.95 9.40
CA SER A 412 -7.36 -17.96 9.92
C SER A 412 -7.99 -18.80 11.03
N ILE A 413 -8.79 -18.16 11.90
CA ILE A 413 -9.54 -18.85 12.97
C ILE A 413 -10.66 -19.71 12.39
N THR A 414 -11.33 -19.22 11.35
CA THR A 414 -12.42 -19.95 10.70
C THR A 414 -11.88 -21.20 9.98
N HIS A 415 -10.94 -21.02 9.08
CA HIS A 415 -10.20 -22.09 8.41
C HIS A 415 -9.00 -21.48 7.67
N THR A 416 -7.82 -22.04 7.87
CA THR A 416 -6.56 -21.49 7.32
C THR A 416 -6.55 -21.35 5.80
N ASP A 417 -7.24 -22.25 5.08
CA ASP A 417 -7.28 -22.25 3.62
C ASP A 417 -8.18 -21.16 3.02
N LEU A 418 -8.97 -20.46 3.85
CA LEU A 418 -9.74 -19.28 3.42
C LEU A 418 -8.84 -18.08 3.16
N ARG A 419 -7.62 -18.08 3.70
CA ARG A 419 -6.65 -17.02 3.54
C ARG A 419 -5.65 -17.38 2.46
N GLY A 420 -5.57 -16.54 1.42
CA GLY A 420 -4.54 -16.62 0.39
C GLY A 420 -3.17 -16.17 0.91
N PRO A 421 -2.09 -16.49 0.17
CA PRO A 421 -0.78 -15.88 0.42
C PRO A 421 -0.85 -14.35 0.43
N GLY A 422 0.02 -13.69 1.20
CA GLY A 422 0.03 -12.22 1.35
C GLY A 422 0.36 -11.43 0.06
N ASN A 423 0.67 -12.12 -1.04
CA ASN A 423 0.91 -11.49 -2.35
C ASN A 423 0.55 -12.46 -3.50
N ILE A 424 0.15 -11.90 -4.64
CA ILE A 424 -0.13 -12.64 -5.88
C ILE A 424 1.11 -12.55 -6.79
N VAL A 425 1.90 -13.61 -6.82
CA VAL A 425 3.20 -13.60 -7.54
C VAL A 425 3.07 -13.97 -9.03
N SER A 426 2.05 -14.72 -9.44
CA SER A 426 1.79 -15.09 -10.83
C SER A 426 0.38 -15.61 -11.05
N SER A 427 -0.11 -15.57 -12.28
CA SER A 427 -1.39 -16.15 -12.69
C SER A 427 -1.48 -17.66 -12.40
N LYS A 428 -0.40 -18.41 -12.59
CA LYS A 428 -0.37 -19.85 -12.30
C LYS A 428 -0.47 -20.14 -10.78
N ALA A 429 0.22 -19.37 -9.95
CA ALA A 429 0.12 -19.51 -8.50
C ALA A 429 -1.30 -19.18 -8.01
N LEU A 430 -1.89 -18.09 -8.52
CA LEU A 430 -3.26 -17.69 -8.23
C LEU A 430 -4.24 -18.80 -8.65
N TRP A 431 -4.13 -19.30 -9.90
CA TRP A 431 -4.94 -20.40 -10.39
C TRP A 431 -4.86 -21.63 -9.49
N THR A 432 -3.63 -22.08 -9.16
CA THR A 432 -3.42 -23.29 -8.35
C THR A 432 -4.09 -23.16 -6.99
N THR A 433 -3.96 -22.00 -6.33
CA THR A 433 -4.63 -21.74 -5.04
C THR A 433 -6.15 -21.79 -5.18
N LEU A 434 -6.72 -21.10 -6.16
CA LEU A 434 -8.16 -21.02 -6.34
C LEU A 434 -8.77 -22.34 -6.82
N ALA A 435 -8.08 -23.08 -7.69
CA ALA A 435 -8.53 -24.38 -8.14
C ALA A 435 -8.52 -25.42 -7.01
N THR A 436 -7.52 -25.38 -6.13
CA THR A 436 -7.46 -26.23 -4.93
C THR A 436 -8.60 -25.91 -3.97
N ALA A 437 -8.80 -24.63 -3.67
CA ALA A 437 -9.90 -24.17 -2.81
C ALA A 437 -11.28 -24.50 -3.41
N ALA A 438 -11.40 -24.37 -4.73
CA ALA A 438 -12.61 -24.75 -5.45
C ALA A 438 -12.94 -26.24 -5.31
N LYS A 439 -11.95 -27.11 -5.39
CA LYS A 439 -12.12 -28.57 -5.15
C LYS A 439 -12.46 -28.88 -3.68
N ALA A 440 -11.96 -28.06 -2.76
CA ALA A 440 -12.29 -28.17 -1.32
C ALA A 440 -13.65 -27.53 -0.93
N GLY A 441 -14.31 -26.84 -1.87
CA GLY A 441 -15.67 -26.32 -1.68
C GLY A 441 -15.74 -24.89 -1.13
N HIS A 442 -14.64 -24.13 -1.09
CA HIS A 442 -14.60 -22.77 -0.57
C HIS A 442 -13.91 -21.75 -1.50
N GLY A 443 -14.06 -20.46 -1.20
CA GLY A 443 -13.31 -19.38 -1.82
C GLY A 443 -12.05 -19.02 -1.06
N VAL A 444 -11.25 -18.10 -1.60
CA VAL A 444 -10.02 -17.60 -0.97
C VAL A 444 -10.01 -16.08 -0.96
N CYS A 445 -9.68 -15.51 0.19
CA CYS A 445 -9.44 -14.07 0.35
C CYS A 445 -7.95 -13.78 0.36
N TYR A 446 -7.49 -12.93 -0.55
CA TYR A 446 -6.15 -12.36 -0.53
C TYR A 446 -6.20 -11.00 0.15
N THR A 447 -5.40 -10.84 1.19
CA THR A 447 -5.17 -9.55 1.85
C THR A 447 -3.85 -9.00 1.38
N ILE A 448 -3.87 -7.84 0.72
CA ILE A 448 -2.70 -7.27 0.04
C ILE A 448 -2.41 -5.90 0.65
N ASP A 449 -1.29 -5.81 1.35
CA ASP A 449 -0.73 -4.52 1.75
C ASP A 449 -0.08 -3.85 0.52
N GLU A 450 -0.10 -2.52 0.46
CA GLU A 450 0.42 -1.73 -0.68
C GLU A 450 -0.20 -2.14 -2.05
N PHE A 451 -1.52 -2.44 -2.06
CA PHE A 451 -2.25 -2.85 -3.27
C PHE A 451 -2.07 -1.88 -4.44
N GLY A 452 -1.87 -0.57 -4.16
CA GLY A 452 -1.62 0.44 -5.19
C GLY A 452 -0.33 0.19 -5.98
N GLU A 453 0.72 -0.34 -5.37
CA GLU A 453 1.96 -0.70 -6.07
C GLU A 453 1.75 -1.90 -7.00
N MET A 454 1.05 -2.92 -6.51
CA MET A 454 0.67 -4.06 -7.33
C MET A 454 -0.20 -3.62 -8.51
N LEU A 455 -1.21 -2.79 -8.26
CA LEU A 455 -2.09 -2.25 -9.29
C LEU A 455 -1.30 -1.43 -10.31
N GLY A 456 -0.43 -0.52 -9.87
CA GLY A 456 0.43 0.27 -10.75
C GLY A 456 1.32 -0.60 -11.65
N THR A 457 1.81 -1.72 -11.13
CA THR A 457 2.59 -2.69 -11.90
C THR A 457 1.73 -3.41 -12.94
N LEU A 458 0.56 -3.89 -12.55
CA LEU A 458 -0.37 -4.64 -13.42
C LEU A 458 -1.00 -3.77 -14.51
N THR A 459 -1.18 -2.48 -14.24
CA THR A 459 -1.79 -1.52 -15.16
C THR A 459 -0.78 -0.74 -15.99
N SER A 460 0.52 -0.89 -15.73
CA SER A 460 1.59 -0.19 -16.45
C SER A 460 1.55 -0.48 -17.96
N PRO A 461 1.71 0.53 -18.83
CA PRO A 461 1.90 0.31 -20.27
C PRO A 461 3.14 -0.52 -20.60
N ARG A 462 4.11 -0.57 -19.68
CA ARG A 462 5.36 -1.33 -19.78
C ARG A 462 5.32 -2.68 -19.06
N ARG A 463 4.12 -3.16 -18.69
CA ARG A 463 3.96 -4.47 -18.06
C ARG A 463 4.46 -5.59 -18.96
N ASN A 464 5.14 -6.55 -18.36
CA ASN A 464 5.55 -7.75 -19.09
C ASN A 464 4.36 -8.68 -19.35
N PRO A 465 4.50 -9.69 -20.26
CA PRO A 465 3.41 -10.61 -20.60
C PRO A 465 2.81 -11.34 -19.38
N ASN A 466 3.62 -11.71 -18.39
CA ASN A 466 3.13 -12.38 -17.17
C ASN A 466 2.26 -11.46 -16.30
N GLN A 467 2.60 -10.17 -16.24
CA GLN A 467 1.80 -9.17 -15.52
C GLN A 467 0.48 -8.87 -16.26
N ALA A 468 0.53 -8.83 -17.60
CA ALA A 468 -0.66 -8.66 -18.42
C ALA A 468 -1.61 -9.86 -18.28
N ASP A 469 -1.07 -11.07 -18.25
CA ASP A 469 -1.82 -12.30 -18.04
C ASP A 469 -2.46 -12.32 -16.64
N LEU A 470 -1.69 -11.99 -15.59
CA LEU A 470 -2.21 -11.91 -14.22
C LEU A 470 -3.36 -10.90 -14.09
N TYR A 471 -3.23 -9.73 -14.70
CA TYR A 471 -4.30 -8.73 -14.73
C TYR A 471 -5.57 -9.29 -15.41
N GLY A 472 -5.41 -9.94 -16.55
CA GLY A 472 -6.52 -10.59 -17.25
C GLY A 472 -7.22 -11.67 -16.42
N TRP A 473 -6.48 -12.47 -15.66
CA TRP A 473 -7.04 -13.49 -14.77
C TRP A 473 -7.78 -12.87 -13.57
N ILE A 474 -7.27 -11.82 -12.95
CA ILE A 474 -7.96 -11.10 -11.87
C ILE A 474 -9.32 -10.59 -12.37
N LEU A 475 -9.38 -9.98 -13.56
CA LEU A 475 -10.63 -9.53 -14.17
C LEU A 475 -11.60 -10.67 -14.47
N LYS A 476 -11.12 -11.81 -14.93
CA LYS A 476 -11.94 -12.99 -15.18
C LYS A 476 -12.53 -13.56 -13.90
N PHE A 477 -11.75 -13.65 -12.82
CA PHE A 477 -12.26 -14.12 -11.52
C PHE A 477 -13.31 -13.19 -10.93
N ALA A 478 -13.27 -11.89 -11.23
CA ALA A 478 -14.29 -10.95 -10.84
C ALA A 478 -15.67 -11.21 -11.48
N THR A 479 -15.73 -11.94 -12.60
CA THR A 479 -16.96 -12.06 -13.41
C THR A 479 -17.46 -13.49 -13.64
N ILE A 480 -16.72 -14.51 -13.17
CA ILE A 480 -17.01 -15.90 -13.57
C ILE A 480 -18.34 -16.45 -13.03
N GLY A 481 -18.83 -15.93 -11.92
CA GLY A 481 -20.07 -16.44 -11.31
C GLY A 481 -20.00 -17.94 -10.97
N THR A 482 -20.99 -18.71 -11.40
CA THR A 482 -21.09 -20.18 -11.18
C THR A 482 -20.40 -21.00 -12.29
N GLY A 483 -19.74 -20.34 -13.24
CA GLY A 483 -19.14 -21.00 -14.40
C GLY A 483 -17.91 -21.85 -14.08
N THR A 484 -17.51 -22.68 -15.03
CA THR A 484 -16.28 -23.47 -14.98
C THR A 484 -15.17 -22.75 -15.72
N MET A 485 -14.01 -22.58 -15.09
CA MET A 485 -12.79 -22.09 -15.72
C MET A 485 -11.84 -23.22 -16.02
N VAL A 486 -11.10 -23.07 -17.11
CA VAL A 486 -10.08 -24.04 -17.55
C VAL A 486 -8.75 -23.30 -17.68
N TRP A 487 -7.71 -23.89 -17.08
CA TRP A 487 -6.34 -23.45 -17.24
C TRP A 487 -5.65 -24.25 -18.34
N GLY A 488 -5.06 -23.60 -19.30
CA GLY A 488 -4.21 -24.22 -20.32
C GLY A 488 -4.33 -23.49 -21.65
N ASN A 489 -3.24 -23.46 -22.42
CA ASN A 489 -3.28 -23.10 -23.83
C ASN A 489 -3.77 -24.33 -24.61
N SER A 490 -4.78 -24.16 -25.42
CA SER A 490 -5.41 -25.18 -26.24
C SER A 490 -4.50 -25.83 -27.34
N ALA A 491 -3.21 -25.48 -27.34
CA ALA A 491 -2.25 -25.89 -28.36
C ALA A 491 -1.41 -27.12 -28.00
N ALA A 492 -1.51 -27.65 -26.78
CA ALA A 492 -0.80 -28.88 -26.41
C ALA A 492 -1.81 -30.05 -26.36
N GLU A 493 -1.86 -30.84 -27.38
CA GLU A 493 -2.52 -32.16 -27.36
C GLU A 493 -1.92 -33.00 -26.23
N GLY A 494 -2.74 -33.38 -25.24
CA GLY A 494 -2.35 -34.24 -24.12
C GLY A 494 -2.17 -33.59 -22.73
N ALA A 495 -2.20 -32.28 -22.62
CA ALA A 495 -2.27 -31.62 -21.29
C ALA A 495 -3.68 -31.77 -20.72
N GLY A 496 -3.84 -32.57 -19.67
CA GLY A 496 -5.11 -32.71 -18.96
C GLY A 496 -5.65 -31.30 -18.61
N LYS A 497 -6.91 -31.05 -18.99
CA LYS A 497 -7.58 -29.79 -18.76
C LYS A 497 -7.73 -29.59 -17.26
N ASP A 498 -6.89 -28.74 -16.66
CA ASP A 498 -7.03 -28.35 -15.26
C ASP A 498 -8.23 -27.40 -15.16
N ALA A 499 -9.38 -27.94 -14.75
CA ALA A 499 -10.63 -27.22 -14.67
C ALA A 499 -11.02 -26.99 -13.21
N ALA A 500 -11.58 -25.84 -12.90
CA ALA A 500 -12.16 -25.52 -11.62
C ALA A 500 -13.56 -24.93 -11.82
N LYS A 501 -14.55 -25.50 -11.10
CA LYS A 501 -15.92 -24.98 -11.11
C LYS A 501 -16.04 -23.86 -10.10
N SER A 502 -16.53 -22.72 -10.51
CA SER A 502 -16.80 -21.56 -9.67
C SER A 502 -15.62 -21.15 -8.75
N PRO A 503 -14.37 -21.03 -9.28
CA PRO A 503 -13.25 -20.58 -8.44
C PRO A 503 -13.54 -19.16 -7.97
N SER A 504 -13.43 -18.90 -6.65
CA SER A 504 -13.83 -17.64 -6.05
C SER A 504 -12.64 -16.93 -5.43
N LEU A 505 -12.33 -15.75 -5.97
CA LEU A 505 -11.29 -14.85 -5.49
C LEU A 505 -11.94 -13.65 -4.79
N VAL A 506 -11.64 -13.46 -3.52
CA VAL A 506 -11.93 -12.22 -2.78
C VAL A 506 -10.63 -11.46 -2.61
N LEU A 507 -10.66 -10.15 -2.83
CA LEU A 507 -9.51 -9.28 -2.60
C LEU A 507 -9.85 -8.23 -1.55
N PHE A 508 -8.95 -8.05 -0.58
CA PHE A 508 -8.98 -6.92 0.34
C PHE A 508 -7.60 -6.28 0.36
N GLY A 509 -7.52 -4.98 0.06
CA GLY A 509 -6.23 -4.30 -0.01
C GLY A 509 -6.25 -2.90 0.55
N GLY A 510 -5.08 -2.42 0.99
CA GLY A 510 -4.86 -1.06 1.44
C GLY A 510 -3.93 -0.30 0.50
N THR A 511 -4.16 1.00 0.31
CA THR A 511 -3.24 1.85 -0.45
C THR A 511 -3.30 3.31 0.02
N THR A 512 -2.35 4.11 -0.44
CA THR A 512 -2.38 5.57 -0.26
C THR A 512 -3.07 6.24 -1.44
N PRO A 513 -3.64 7.44 -1.29
CA PRO A 513 -4.21 8.19 -2.41
C PRO A 513 -3.22 8.37 -3.56
N THR A 514 -1.98 8.75 -3.26
CA THR A 514 -0.93 8.96 -4.27
C THR A 514 -0.64 7.70 -5.09
N SER A 515 -0.46 6.54 -4.42
CA SER A 515 -0.20 5.26 -5.10
C SER A 515 -1.41 4.83 -5.93
N PHE A 516 -2.62 5.00 -5.40
CA PHE A 516 -3.87 4.71 -6.12
C PHE A 516 -3.98 5.54 -7.40
N PHE A 517 -3.81 6.88 -7.30
CA PHE A 517 -3.91 7.76 -8.48
C PHE A 517 -2.84 7.49 -9.51
N THR A 518 -1.61 7.22 -9.07
CA THR A 518 -0.53 6.87 -9.99
C THR A 518 -0.86 5.59 -10.77
N ALA A 519 -1.52 4.64 -10.12
CA ALA A 519 -1.93 3.39 -10.74
C ALA A 519 -3.13 3.55 -11.69
N VAL A 520 -4.02 4.50 -11.44
CA VAL A 520 -5.28 4.71 -12.19
C VAL A 520 -5.18 5.77 -13.29
N LYS A 521 -4.05 6.52 -13.35
CA LYS A 521 -3.81 7.50 -14.43
C LYS A 521 -3.71 6.80 -15.78
N GLY A 522 -4.64 7.10 -16.70
CA GLY A 522 -4.62 6.66 -18.08
C GLY A 522 -5.89 5.94 -18.55
N LYS A 523 -5.81 5.21 -19.66
CA LYS A 523 -6.93 4.51 -20.35
C LYS A 523 -7.73 3.52 -19.49
N GLN A 524 -7.33 3.27 -18.28
CA GLN A 524 -7.80 2.17 -17.41
C GLN A 524 -9.13 2.42 -16.72
N SER A 525 -9.56 3.69 -16.58
CA SER A 525 -10.95 3.96 -16.23
C SER A 525 -11.94 3.42 -17.29
N ALA A 526 -11.45 3.27 -18.53
CA ALA A 526 -12.22 2.70 -19.63
C ALA A 526 -12.16 1.15 -19.66
N ASP A 527 -11.17 0.49 -19.03
CA ASP A 527 -11.02 -0.97 -19.06
C ASP A 527 -11.95 -1.72 -18.11
N GLY A 528 -12.83 -1.00 -17.41
CA GLY A 528 -13.83 -1.59 -16.52
C GLY A 528 -13.27 -2.24 -15.25
N PHE A 529 -12.03 -1.95 -14.85
CA PHE A 529 -11.43 -2.46 -13.61
C PHE A 529 -12.04 -1.80 -12.38
N LEU A 530 -12.13 -0.46 -12.39
CA LEU A 530 -12.63 0.31 -11.25
C LEU A 530 -14.09 0.01 -10.90
N ASN A 531 -14.93 -0.20 -11.90
CA ASN A 531 -16.35 -0.53 -11.71
C ASN A 531 -16.61 -1.96 -11.21
N ARG A 532 -15.55 -2.77 -11.04
CA ARG A 532 -15.61 -4.11 -10.41
C ARG A 532 -15.16 -4.12 -8.96
N MET A 533 -14.75 -2.97 -8.41
CA MET A 533 -14.19 -2.85 -7.07
C MET A 533 -15.04 -1.95 -6.18
N LEU A 534 -15.13 -2.31 -4.91
CA LEU A 534 -15.60 -1.43 -3.85
C LEU A 534 -14.39 -0.65 -3.33
N ILE A 535 -14.32 0.64 -3.63
CA ILE A 535 -13.18 1.48 -3.24
C ILE A 535 -13.64 2.45 -2.15
N GLY A 536 -13.24 2.17 -0.92
CA GLY A 536 -13.51 3.01 0.24
C GLY A 536 -12.46 4.10 0.41
N ILE A 537 -12.86 5.34 0.21
CA ILE A 537 -12.01 6.50 0.49
C ILE A 537 -12.13 6.84 1.97
N GLY A 538 -10.99 6.99 2.66
CA GLY A 538 -10.96 7.36 4.07
C GLY A 538 -11.60 8.72 4.33
N GLN A 539 -11.91 9.01 5.60
CA GLN A 539 -12.48 10.26 6.03
C GLN A 539 -11.59 11.44 5.63
N ASP A 540 -12.21 12.54 5.19
CA ASP A 540 -11.52 13.78 4.79
C ASP A 540 -10.73 14.38 5.96
N GLN A 541 -11.29 14.27 7.17
CA GLN A 541 -10.57 14.64 8.39
C GLN A 541 -9.97 13.38 9.02
N LYS A 542 -8.65 13.36 9.17
CA LYS A 542 -7.95 12.26 9.84
C LYS A 542 -8.52 12.05 11.24
N PRO A 543 -9.11 10.88 11.56
CA PRO A 543 -9.72 10.65 12.86
C PRO A 543 -8.74 10.83 14.01
N LYS A 544 -9.25 11.27 15.16
CA LYS A 544 -8.43 11.36 16.38
C LYS A 544 -7.83 10.00 16.71
N LYS A 545 -6.58 10.01 17.18
CA LYS A 545 -5.88 8.79 17.59
C LYS A 545 -6.46 8.27 18.90
N ASN A 546 -6.99 7.04 18.90
CA ASN A 546 -7.30 6.31 20.12
C ASN A 546 -6.00 5.72 20.68
N ARG A 547 -5.54 6.24 21.82
CA ARG A 547 -4.28 5.81 22.44
C ARG A 547 -4.42 4.50 23.23
N ASP A 548 -5.66 4.15 23.59
CA ASP A 548 -5.99 2.97 24.40
C ASP A 548 -6.40 1.75 23.55
N ALA A 549 -6.41 1.90 22.24
CA ALA A 549 -6.79 0.84 21.30
C ALA A 549 -6.06 -0.50 21.51
N TRP A 550 -4.82 -0.47 22.02
CA TRP A 550 -4.01 -1.65 22.29
C TRP A 550 -4.47 -2.42 23.54
N ARG A 551 -5.15 -1.76 24.50
CA ARG A 551 -5.64 -2.39 25.73
C ARG A 551 -6.90 -3.23 25.47
N ASP A 552 -7.76 -2.76 24.57
CA ASP A 552 -9.13 -3.27 24.44
C ASP A 552 -9.35 -4.14 23.20
N GLY A 553 -8.36 -4.30 22.32
CA GLY A 553 -8.61 -4.68 20.95
C GLY A 553 -7.94 -5.90 20.37
N ASP A 554 -6.98 -6.50 21.05
CA ASP A 554 -6.21 -7.61 20.43
C ASP A 554 -6.90 -8.98 20.57
N GLU A 555 -7.77 -9.17 21.54
CA GLU A 555 -8.45 -10.44 21.75
C GLU A 555 -9.74 -10.55 20.92
N VAL A 556 -9.90 -11.67 20.21
CA VAL A 556 -11.11 -11.93 19.43
C VAL A 556 -12.28 -12.24 20.36
N PRO A 557 -13.38 -11.48 20.32
CA PRO A 557 -14.53 -11.71 21.20
C PRO A 557 -15.14 -13.08 21.02
N SER A 558 -15.64 -13.67 22.10
CA SER A 558 -16.30 -14.99 22.10
C SER A 558 -17.48 -15.05 21.14
N GLU A 559 -18.22 -13.95 20.99
CA GLU A 559 -19.37 -13.85 20.07
C GLU A 559 -18.92 -13.93 18.62
N VAL A 560 -17.78 -13.34 18.27
CA VAL A 560 -17.18 -13.44 16.93
C VAL A 560 -16.74 -14.88 16.67
N LEU A 561 -16.04 -15.50 17.63
CA LEU A 561 -15.62 -16.90 17.51
C LEU A 561 -16.80 -17.84 17.30
N ALA A 562 -17.85 -17.70 18.10
CA ALA A 562 -19.06 -18.51 18.02
C ALA A 562 -19.79 -18.32 16.68
N GLY A 563 -19.91 -17.07 16.22
CA GLY A 563 -20.52 -16.73 14.94
C GLY A 563 -19.75 -17.32 13.75
N LEU A 564 -18.41 -17.19 13.73
CA LEU A 564 -17.56 -17.76 12.70
C LEU A 564 -17.61 -19.29 12.67
N ALA A 565 -17.56 -19.95 13.83
CA ALA A 565 -17.68 -21.40 13.94
C ALA A 565 -19.03 -21.90 13.43
N THR A 566 -20.12 -21.19 13.75
CA THR A 566 -21.47 -21.51 13.29
C THR A 566 -21.59 -21.39 11.77
N ALA A 567 -21.12 -20.26 11.21
CA ALA A 567 -21.12 -20.04 9.77
C ALA A 567 -20.30 -21.13 9.04
N TRP A 568 -19.09 -21.41 9.53
CA TRP A 568 -18.22 -22.41 8.91
C TRP A 568 -18.78 -23.83 8.97
N LYS A 569 -19.30 -24.23 10.12
CA LYS A 569 -19.96 -25.55 10.28
C LYS A 569 -21.05 -25.76 9.23
N ARG A 570 -21.84 -24.73 8.97
CA ARG A 570 -22.93 -24.77 8.01
C ARG A 570 -22.44 -24.82 6.57
N ILE A 571 -21.46 -23.98 6.22
CA ILE A 571 -20.87 -23.92 4.88
C ILE A 571 -20.16 -25.23 4.54
N SER A 572 -19.35 -25.76 5.46
CA SER A 572 -18.56 -26.97 5.26
C SER A 572 -19.39 -28.27 5.28
N ALA A 573 -20.48 -28.32 6.03
CA ALA A 573 -21.37 -29.49 6.06
C ALA A 573 -21.99 -29.76 4.68
N ALA A 574 -22.30 -28.70 3.95
CA ALA A 574 -22.88 -28.82 2.63
C ALA A 574 -21.86 -29.10 1.51
N ALA A 575 -20.58 -28.84 1.74
CA ALA A 575 -19.51 -29.11 0.78
C ALA A 575 -19.13 -30.59 0.69
N ARG A 576 -19.65 -31.46 1.57
CA ARG A 576 -19.27 -32.87 1.71
C ARG A 576 -20.36 -33.85 1.34
N ALA A 577 -21.22 -33.56 0.38
CA ALA A 577 -22.11 -34.56 -0.15
C ALA A 577 -21.28 -35.62 -0.94
N VAL A 578 -21.05 -36.78 -0.32
CA VAL A 578 -20.43 -37.93 -0.98
C VAL A 578 -21.57 -38.75 -1.61
N GLY A 579 -21.54 -38.84 -2.95
CA GLY A 579 -22.47 -39.71 -3.67
C GLY A 579 -22.16 -41.17 -3.47
N ASP A 580 -23.14 -42.04 -3.76
CA ASP A 580 -22.97 -43.49 -3.80
C ASP A 580 -21.79 -43.86 -4.70
N GLY A 581 -20.77 -44.49 -4.14
CA GLY A 581 -19.53 -44.86 -4.83
C GLY A 581 -18.30 -44.00 -4.53
N GLY A 582 -18.34 -43.10 -3.51
CA GLY A 582 -17.18 -42.33 -3.07
C GLY A 582 -16.81 -41.13 -3.96
N THR A 583 -17.64 -40.79 -4.95
CA THR A 583 -17.43 -39.61 -5.78
C THR A 583 -17.87 -38.36 -5.03
N VAL A 584 -16.97 -37.42 -4.83
CA VAL A 584 -17.31 -36.11 -4.25
C VAL A 584 -18.21 -35.36 -5.25
N ILE A 585 -19.48 -35.24 -4.91
CA ILE A 585 -20.44 -34.43 -5.68
C ILE A 585 -20.30 -33.00 -5.18
N ASP A 586 -19.89 -32.10 -6.08
CA ASP A 586 -19.92 -30.66 -5.81
C ASP A 586 -21.39 -30.21 -5.69
N PRO A 587 -21.89 -29.85 -4.52
CA PRO A 587 -23.31 -29.54 -4.34
C PRO A 587 -23.68 -28.28 -5.11
N ALA A 588 -24.88 -28.25 -5.68
CA ALA A 588 -25.41 -27.04 -6.29
C ALA A 588 -25.45 -25.91 -5.24
N PRO A 589 -25.08 -24.68 -5.61
CA PRO A 589 -25.16 -23.55 -4.69
C PRO A 589 -26.61 -23.29 -4.29
N VAL A 590 -26.81 -22.88 -3.05
CA VAL A 590 -28.14 -22.47 -2.54
C VAL A 590 -28.52 -21.11 -3.13
N VAL A 591 -29.67 -21.05 -3.75
CA VAL A 591 -30.24 -19.78 -4.26
C VAL A 591 -30.83 -19.02 -3.07
N VAL A 592 -30.26 -17.86 -2.78
CA VAL A 592 -30.70 -16.98 -1.70
C VAL A 592 -32.00 -16.31 -2.10
N GLN A 593 -32.99 -16.38 -1.22
CA GLN A 593 -34.29 -15.76 -1.41
C GLN A 593 -34.24 -14.28 -1.06
N GLU A 594 -35.13 -13.51 -1.66
CA GLU A 594 -35.32 -12.09 -1.37
C GLU A 594 -36.78 -11.77 -1.06
N THR A 595 -37.02 -10.70 -0.30
CA THR A 595 -38.36 -10.18 -0.11
C THR A 595 -38.82 -9.37 -1.32
N PRO A 596 -40.13 -9.23 -1.58
CA PRO A 596 -40.63 -8.38 -2.66
C PRO A 596 -40.21 -6.91 -2.53
N GLY A 597 -40.10 -6.40 -1.28
CA GLY A 597 -39.62 -5.05 -1.02
C GLY A 597 -38.16 -4.85 -1.38
N ALA A 598 -37.26 -5.80 -1.02
CA ALA A 598 -35.87 -5.76 -1.42
C ALA A 598 -35.70 -5.82 -2.95
N ALA A 599 -36.50 -6.68 -3.60
CA ALA A 599 -36.53 -6.79 -5.06
C ALA A 599 -36.89 -5.46 -5.75
N SER A 600 -37.97 -4.82 -5.27
CA SER A 600 -38.45 -3.52 -5.77
C SER A 600 -37.40 -2.43 -5.55
N MET A 601 -36.82 -2.37 -4.37
CA MET A 601 -35.79 -1.38 -4.01
C MET A 601 -34.57 -1.45 -4.93
N LEU A 602 -34.02 -2.66 -5.13
CA LEU A 602 -32.86 -2.87 -6.01
C LEU A 602 -33.17 -2.52 -7.47
N THR A 603 -34.37 -2.82 -7.95
CA THR A 603 -34.80 -2.48 -9.31
C THR A 603 -34.93 -0.98 -9.48
N THR A 604 -35.64 -0.30 -8.57
CA THR A 604 -35.80 1.16 -8.62
C THR A 604 -34.48 1.91 -8.53
N TRP A 605 -33.54 1.38 -7.73
CA TRP A 605 -32.20 1.97 -7.63
C TRP A 605 -31.39 1.74 -8.92
N ASP A 606 -31.47 0.56 -9.52
CA ASP A 606 -30.80 0.25 -10.79
C ASP A 606 -31.32 1.13 -11.93
N ASP A 607 -32.64 1.32 -12.03
CA ASP A 607 -33.26 2.23 -12.99
C ASP A 607 -32.73 3.67 -12.83
N ALA A 608 -32.58 4.14 -11.59
CA ALA A 608 -32.03 5.47 -11.31
C ALA A 608 -30.52 5.56 -11.67
N VAL A 609 -29.76 4.48 -11.56
CA VAL A 609 -28.36 4.42 -12.01
C VAL A 609 -28.25 4.46 -13.53
N GLU A 610 -29.14 3.78 -14.25
CA GLU A 610 -29.19 3.80 -15.73
C GLU A 610 -29.51 5.20 -16.30
N GLU A 611 -30.26 6.03 -15.58
CA GLU A 611 -30.53 7.42 -15.97
C GLU A 611 -29.34 8.38 -15.79
N MET A 612 -28.29 7.97 -15.08
CA MET A 612 -27.10 8.79 -14.86
C MET A 612 -26.32 8.98 -16.15
N GLN A 613 -25.54 10.06 -16.23
CA GLN A 613 -24.73 10.38 -17.40
C GLN A 613 -23.26 10.64 -17.04
N GLY A 614 -22.38 10.63 -18.06
CA GLY A 614 -20.99 10.98 -17.92
C GLY A 614 -20.18 10.01 -17.06
N LEU A 615 -19.25 10.52 -16.27
CA LEU A 615 -18.37 9.73 -15.42
C LEU A 615 -19.13 8.88 -14.39
N ALA A 616 -20.21 9.43 -13.85
CA ALA A 616 -21.04 8.73 -12.88
C ALA A 616 -21.62 7.43 -13.45
N HIS A 617 -22.16 7.48 -14.68
CA HIS A 617 -22.68 6.30 -15.39
C HIS A 617 -21.59 5.25 -15.63
N VAL A 618 -20.40 5.68 -16.15
CA VAL A 618 -19.28 4.76 -16.42
C VAL A 618 -18.80 4.03 -15.16
N LEU A 619 -18.68 4.73 -14.04
CA LEU A 619 -18.25 4.13 -12.77
C LEU A 619 -19.31 3.16 -12.22
N ARG A 620 -20.60 3.43 -12.46
CA ARG A 620 -21.71 2.64 -11.95
C ARG A 620 -22.20 1.52 -12.87
N ALA A 621 -21.58 1.31 -14.02
CA ALA A 621 -21.99 0.31 -15.00
C ALA A 621 -22.10 -1.14 -14.46
N ARG A 622 -21.59 -1.43 -13.26
CA ARG A 622 -21.70 -2.72 -12.57
C ARG A 622 -22.22 -2.60 -11.14
N SER A 623 -22.84 -1.50 -10.81
CA SER A 623 -23.29 -1.22 -9.44
C SER A 623 -24.31 -2.22 -8.95
N LEU A 624 -25.25 -2.66 -9.79
CA LEU A 624 -26.23 -3.70 -9.44
C LEU A 624 -25.54 -5.02 -9.07
N GLU A 625 -24.55 -5.46 -9.87
CA GLU A 625 -23.79 -6.67 -9.59
C GLU A 625 -23.02 -6.54 -8.25
N LEU A 626 -22.42 -5.38 -7.98
CA LEU A 626 -21.74 -5.12 -6.70
C LEU A 626 -22.74 -5.09 -5.53
N ALA A 627 -23.91 -4.44 -5.67
CA ALA A 627 -24.95 -4.40 -4.65
C ALA A 627 -25.46 -5.80 -4.32
N GLN A 628 -25.68 -6.65 -5.32
CA GLN A 628 -26.05 -8.05 -5.13
C GLN A 628 -25.00 -8.84 -4.35
N ARG A 629 -23.72 -8.65 -4.65
CA ARG A 629 -22.61 -9.31 -3.94
C ARG A 629 -22.47 -8.82 -2.50
N VAL A 630 -22.65 -7.53 -2.27
CA VAL A 630 -22.65 -6.95 -0.93
C VAL A 630 -23.84 -7.45 -0.13
N ALA A 631 -25.06 -7.44 -0.71
CA ALA A 631 -26.26 -7.96 -0.06
C ALA A 631 -26.11 -9.42 0.33
N LEU A 632 -25.60 -10.26 -0.57
CA LEU A 632 -25.31 -11.66 -0.28
C LEU A 632 -24.31 -11.82 0.87
N SER A 633 -23.23 -11.02 0.87
CA SER A 633 -22.19 -11.06 1.91
C SER A 633 -22.76 -10.68 3.28
N LEU A 634 -23.57 -9.62 3.35
CA LEU A 634 -24.20 -9.16 4.58
C LEU A 634 -25.26 -10.12 5.08
N ALA A 635 -26.08 -10.68 4.19
CA ALA A 635 -27.13 -11.66 4.56
C ALA A 635 -26.52 -12.91 5.22
N VAL A 636 -25.39 -13.41 4.71
CA VAL A 636 -24.67 -14.56 5.29
C VAL A 636 -24.13 -14.25 6.68
N LEU A 637 -23.61 -13.04 6.90
CA LEU A 637 -23.07 -12.63 8.21
C LEU A 637 -24.16 -12.30 9.23
N ARG A 638 -25.31 -11.80 8.76
CA ARG A 638 -26.46 -11.47 9.61
C ARG A 638 -27.04 -12.70 10.27
N THR A 639 -27.13 -13.82 9.54
CA THR A 639 -27.75 -15.06 10.00
C THR A 639 -26.82 -16.27 9.80
N PRO A 640 -25.74 -16.39 10.59
CA PRO A 640 -24.76 -17.46 10.43
C PRO A 640 -25.32 -18.86 10.71
N ASP A 641 -26.47 -18.96 11.40
CA ASP A 641 -27.12 -20.17 11.85
C ASP A 641 -28.21 -20.73 10.91
N ARG A 642 -28.65 -19.96 9.93
CA ARG A 642 -29.73 -20.32 8.98
C ARG A 642 -29.47 -19.84 7.56
N ASP A 643 -30.34 -20.22 6.60
CA ASP A 643 -30.23 -19.78 5.23
C ASP A 643 -30.38 -18.27 5.13
N PRO A 644 -29.44 -17.58 4.43
CA PRO A 644 -29.51 -16.15 4.28
C PRO A 644 -30.72 -15.72 3.45
N VAL A 645 -31.30 -14.59 3.80
CA VAL A 645 -32.37 -13.92 3.06
C VAL A 645 -31.96 -12.46 2.85
N VAL A 646 -32.16 -11.95 1.65
CA VAL A 646 -32.02 -10.52 1.36
C VAL A 646 -33.38 -9.86 1.57
N ASP A 647 -33.51 -9.15 2.67
CA ASP A 647 -34.67 -8.30 2.97
C ASP A 647 -34.34 -6.82 2.69
N GLU A 648 -35.30 -5.95 2.97
CA GLU A 648 -35.19 -4.51 2.71
C GLU A 648 -34.00 -3.88 3.44
N ASP A 649 -33.74 -4.25 4.70
CA ASP A 649 -32.64 -3.70 5.50
C ASP A 649 -31.29 -4.05 4.85
N VAL A 650 -31.12 -5.31 4.43
CA VAL A 650 -29.90 -5.78 3.77
C VAL A 650 -29.72 -5.12 2.41
N ALA A 651 -30.80 -4.99 1.63
CA ALA A 651 -30.77 -4.34 0.32
C ALA A 651 -30.41 -2.85 0.43
N GLU A 652 -31.04 -2.12 1.36
CA GLU A 652 -30.77 -0.70 1.61
C GLU A 652 -29.31 -0.45 2.00
N VAL A 653 -28.78 -1.25 2.93
CA VAL A 653 -27.39 -1.13 3.36
C VAL A 653 -26.42 -1.47 2.22
N ALA A 654 -26.73 -2.47 1.41
CA ALA A 654 -25.90 -2.87 0.28
C ALA A 654 -25.80 -1.75 -0.78
N VAL A 655 -26.92 -1.15 -1.13
CA VAL A 655 -27.01 0.01 -2.04
C VAL A 655 -26.21 1.18 -1.49
N ALA A 656 -26.41 1.53 -0.21
CA ALA A 656 -25.71 2.65 0.43
C ALA A 656 -24.17 2.44 0.44
N ILE A 657 -23.67 1.22 0.64
CA ILE A 657 -22.24 0.90 0.58
C ILE A 657 -21.70 1.13 -0.84
N VAL A 658 -22.40 0.66 -1.86
CA VAL A 658 -21.98 0.85 -3.25
C VAL A 658 -21.98 2.33 -3.62
N ASP A 659 -23.04 3.06 -3.26
CA ASP A 659 -23.15 4.50 -3.55
C ASP A 659 -22.04 5.32 -2.91
N VAL A 660 -21.71 5.09 -1.64
CA VAL A 660 -20.61 5.84 -0.98
C VAL A 660 -19.25 5.51 -1.58
N CYS A 661 -19.02 4.26 -1.99
CA CYS A 661 -17.79 3.87 -2.68
C CYS A 661 -17.68 4.55 -4.05
N MET A 662 -18.73 4.51 -4.85
CA MET A 662 -18.74 5.12 -6.20
C MET A 662 -18.65 6.64 -6.14
N ALA A 663 -19.39 7.30 -5.24
CA ALA A 663 -19.28 8.74 -5.01
C ALA A 663 -17.89 9.16 -4.54
N GLY A 664 -17.27 8.37 -3.66
CA GLY A 664 -15.90 8.60 -3.22
C GLY A 664 -14.88 8.53 -4.37
N VAL A 665 -14.97 7.52 -5.23
CA VAL A 665 -14.10 7.37 -6.40
C VAL A 665 -14.33 8.50 -7.41
N GLN A 666 -15.58 8.83 -7.70
CA GLN A 666 -15.94 9.91 -8.61
C GLN A 666 -15.33 11.22 -8.14
N ARG A 667 -15.57 11.61 -6.87
CA ARG A 667 -15.01 12.81 -6.26
C ARG A 667 -13.49 12.89 -6.43
N VAL A 668 -12.85 11.81 -6.16
CA VAL A 668 -11.39 11.70 -6.20
C VAL A 668 -10.84 11.78 -7.63
N ILE A 669 -11.50 11.16 -8.61
CA ILE A 669 -11.15 11.31 -10.04
C ILE A 669 -11.35 12.76 -10.49
N GLU A 670 -12.44 13.42 -10.09
CA GLU A 670 -12.71 14.82 -10.39
C GLU A 670 -11.65 15.76 -9.77
N GLU A 671 -11.22 15.49 -8.54
CA GLU A 671 -10.20 16.27 -7.85
C GLU A 671 -8.80 16.09 -8.44
N HIS A 672 -8.43 14.86 -8.80
CA HIS A 672 -7.10 14.52 -9.26
C HIS A 672 -6.98 14.32 -10.78
N GLY A 673 -8.09 14.33 -11.51
CA GLY A 673 -8.15 14.30 -12.97
C GLY A 673 -7.75 15.62 -13.65
N ALA A 674 -7.27 16.59 -12.88
CA ALA A 674 -6.74 17.84 -13.40
C ALA A 674 -5.40 17.62 -14.13
N GLU A 675 -5.22 18.27 -15.28
CA GLU A 675 -4.02 18.14 -16.10
C GLU A 675 -2.76 18.74 -15.44
N ASN A 676 -2.95 19.67 -14.48
CA ASN A 676 -1.88 20.30 -13.72
C ASN A 676 -2.31 20.68 -12.30
N ASP A 677 -1.34 21.02 -11.45
CA ASP A 677 -1.57 21.39 -10.05
C ASP A 677 -2.48 22.63 -9.88
N VAL A 678 -2.37 23.58 -10.79
CA VAL A 678 -3.18 24.81 -10.76
C VAL A 678 -4.65 24.52 -10.98
N GLU A 679 -4.98 23.61 -11.91
CA GLU A 679 -6.36 23.19 -12.17
C GLU A 679 -6.95 22.38 -11.03
N ARG A 680 -6.15 21.51 -10.43
CA ARG A 680 -6.53 20.75 -9.23
C ARG A 680 -6.87 21.67 -8.06
N ASP A 681 -6.00 22.65 -7.80
CA ASP A 681 -6.16 23.61 -6.73
C ASP A 681 -7.40 24.49 -6.95
N PHE A 682 -7.64 24.91 -8.20
CA PHE A 682 -8.85 25.65 -8.58
C PHE A 682 -10.13 24.82 -8.32
N LYS A 683 -10.17 23.56 -8.76
CA LYS A 683 -11.30 22.67 -8.52
C LYS A 683 -11.57 22.44 -7.02
N ALA A 684 -10.51 22.34 -6.21
CA ALA A 684 -10.64 22.26 -4.75
C ALA A 684 -11.26 23.55 -4.16
N VAL A 685 -10.86 24.72 -4.68
CA VAL A 685 -11.48 26.00 -4.26
C VAL A 685 -12.93 26.07 -4.66
N VAL A 686 -13.28 25.71 -5.90
CA VAL A 686 -14.68 25.67 -6.40
C VAL A 686 -15.56 24.82 -5.46
N ARG A 687 -15.12 23.61 -5.17
CA ARG A 687 -15.86 22.71 -4.29
C ARG A 687 -16.09 23.30 -2.90
N VAL A 688 -15.01 23.74 -2.22
CA VAL A 688 -15.11 24.28 -0.86
C VAL A 688 -15.98 25.52 -0.77
N VAL A 689 -15.93 26.38 -1.79
CA VAL A 689 -16.77 27.58 -1.86
C VAL A 689 -18.23 27.18 -2.07
N GLN A 690 -18.51 26.32 -3.05
CA GLN A 690 -19.89 25.86 -3.35
C GLN A 690 -20.55 25.16 -2.15
N GLU A 691 -19.81 24.25 -1.47
CA GLU A 691 -20.29 23.58 -0.25
C GLU A 691 -20.52 24.53 0.93
N SER A 692 -19.84 25.67 0.93
CA SER A 692 -19.93 26.66 2.01
C SER A 692 -20.97 27.75 1.73
N LEU A 693 -21.37 27.94 0.47
CA LEU A 693 -22.35 28.93 0.05
C LEU A 693 -23.77 28.43 0.36
N ALA A 694 -24.47 29.16 1.22
CA ALA A 694 -25.92 28.98 1.42
C ALA A 694 -26.65 30.18 0.81
N PRO A 695 -27.90 30.01 0.30
CA PRO A 695 -28.66 31.11 -0.28
C PRO A 695 -28.77 32.30 0.68
N GLY A 696 -28.29 33.47 0.24
CA GLY A 696 -28.33 34.71 0.99
C GLY A 696 -27.37 34.89 2.14
N ARG A 697 -26.48 33.92 2.39
CA ARG A 697 -25.47 34.02 3.45
C ARG A 697 -24.03 34.14 2.89
N PRO A 698 -23.32 35.24 3.15
CA PRO A 698 -21.92 35.36 2.75
C PRO A 698 -21.02 34.43 3.58
N VAL A 699 -20.03 33.83 2.93
CA VAL A 699 -19.02 32.97 3.58
C VAL A 699 -17.78 33.80 3.87
N ALA A 700 -17.28 33.75 5.10
CA ALA A 700 -16.04 34.42 5.45
C ALA A 700 -14.84 33.72 4.78
N LEU A 701 -13.94 34.46 4.14
CA LEU A 701 -12.73 33.92 3.50
C LEU A 701 -11.92 33.03 4.47
N ARG A 702 -11.91 33.39 5.76
CA ARG A 702 -11.23 32.60 6.80
C ARG A 702 -11.79 31.17 6.96
N ALA A 703 -13.08 30.96 6.67
CA ALA A 703 -13.70 29.64 6.71
C ALA A 703 -13.20 28.77 5.54
N VAL A 704 -13.12 29.35 4.34
CA VAL A 704 -12.61 28.67 3.13
C VAL A 704 -11.11 28.40 3.27
N SER A 705 -10.30 29.38 3.67
CA SER A 705 -8.86 29.21 3.83
C SER A 705 -8.49 28.18 4.91
N ARG A 706 -9.35 28.01 5.94
CA ARG A 706 -9.15 26.99 6.96
C ARG A 706 -9.32 25.56 6.43
N ARG A 707 -10.17 25.37 5.42
CA ARG A 707 -10.37 24.09 4.75
C ARG A 707 -9.30 23.82 3.68
N LEU A 708 -8.72 24.89 3.09
CA LEU A 708 -7.72 24.84 2.02
C LEU A 708 -6.33 25.27 2.54
N ARG A 709 -5.90 24.71 3.68
CA ARG A 709 -4.63 25.09 4.34
C ARG A 709 -3.38 24.83 3.51
N HIS A 710 -3.47 23.96 2.51
CA HIS A 710 -2.38 23.69 1.58
C HIS A 710 -2.16 24.80 0.55
N LEU A 711 -3.17 25.68 0.36
CA LEU A 711 -3.04 26.83 -0.55
C LEU A 711 -2.51 28.05 0.18
N ARG A 712 -1.49 28.68 -0.36
CA ARG A 712 -1.03 29.99 0.11
C ARG A 712 -2.08 31.05 -0.14
N SER A 713 -2.12 32.08 0.69
CA SER A 713 -3.09 33.17 0.57
C SER A 713 -3.11 33.82 -0.82
N LYS A 714 -1.96 33.91 -1.50
CA LYS A 714 -1.87 34.44 -2.87
C LYS A 714 -2.51 33.51 -3.89
N ALA A 715 -2.19 32.21 -3.85
CA ALA A 715 -2.77 31.22 -4.75
C ALA A 715 -4.28 31.06 -4.52
N LEU A 716 -4.74 31.08 -3.26
CA LEU A 716 -6.16 31.09 -2.95
C LEU A 716 -6.86 32.32 -3.52
N ALA A 717 -6.26 33.51 -3.43
CA ALA A 717 -6.81 34.73 -4.03
C ALA A 717 -6.89 34.64 -5.56
N GLU A 718 -5.86 34.15 -6.23
CA GLU A 718 -5.84 33.93 -7.68
C GLU A 718 -6.96 32.98 -8.14
N HIS A 719 -7.20 31.88 -7.38
CA HIS A 719 -8.30 30.97 -7.67
C HIS A 719 -9.68 31.58 -7.40
N LEU A 720 -9.81 32.41 -6.36
CA LEU A 720 -11.06 33.14 -6.09
C LEU A 720 -11.35 34.18 -7.17
N ASP A 721 -10.31 34.87 -7.68
CA ASP A 721 -10.43 35.79 -8.80
C ASP A 721 -10.83 35.06 -10.09
N ARG A 722 -10.26 33.90 -10.34
CA ARG A 722 -10.65 33.03 -11.46
C ARG A 722 -12.13 32.62 -11.36
N GLY A 723 -12.57 32.15 -10.20
CA GLY A 723 -13.97 31.78 -9.99
C GLY A 723 -14.94 32.97 -10.14
N MET A 724 -14.49 34.17 -9.81
CA MET A 724 -15.24 35.40 -10.07
C MET A 724 -15.31 35.72 -11.57
N SER A 725 -14.21 35.54 -12.32
CA SER A 725 -14.20 35.70 -13.78
C SER A 725 -15.02 34.64 -14.52
N GLU A 726 -15.18 33.45 -13.94
CA GLU A 726 -16.01 32.37 -14.45
C GLU A 726 -17.48 32.44 -13.94
N HIS A 727 -17.89 33.56 -13.32
CA HIS A 727 -19.24 33.79 -12.79
C HIS A 727 -19.74 32.78 -11.75
N LEU A 728 -18.82 32.15 -11.01
CA LEU A 728 -19.18 31.15 -9.98
C LEU A 728 -19.55 31.79 -8.63
N TRP A 729 -18.92 32.91 -8.30
CA TRP A 729 -19.16 33.69 -7.07
C TRP A 729 -18.59 35.10 -7.20
N MET A 730 -18.97 35.97 -6.22
CA MET A 730 -18.30 37.24 -5.98
C MET A 730 -17.52 37.18 -4.66
N TRP A 731 -16.33 37.77 -4.60
CA TRP A 731 -15.60 37.90 -3.35
C TRP A 731 -14.98 39.30 -3.20
N GLY A 732 -14.87 39.76 -1.98
CA GLY A 732 -14.32 41.09 -1.73
C GLY A 732 -14.44 41.54 -0.29
N ASP A 733 -14.05 42.79 -0.05
CA ASP A 733 -14.12 43.42 1.24
C ASP A 733 -15.55 43.91 1.55
N ALA A 734 -16.22 43.19 2.43
CA ALA A 734 -17.62 43.46 2.82
C ALA A 734 -17.83 44.70 3.73
N ARG A 735 -16.78 45.47 4.02
CA ARG A 735 -16.91 46.71 4.82
C ARG A 735 -17.62 47.77 4.01
N THR A 736 -18.50 48.53 4.71
CA THR A 736 -19.07 49.77 4.14
C THR A 736 -18.03 50.84 3.89
N PRO A 737 -18.29 51.83 3.02
CA PRO A 737 -17.37 52.94 2.81
C PRO A 737 -16.95 53.64 4.11
N ASP A 738 -17.85 53.81 5.06
CA ASP A 738 -17.58 54.45 6.34
C ASP A 738 -16.71 53.57 7.28
N GLU A 739 -16.94 52.24 7.30
CA GLU A 739 -16.07 51.30 8.00
C GLU A 739 -14.64 51.24 7.41
N LYS A 740 -14.51 51.43 6.08
CA LYS A 740 -13.20 51.53 5.43
C LYS A 740 -12.46 52.80 5.82
N LYS A 741 -13.17 53.95 5.92
CA LYS A 741 -12.61 55.24 6.36
C LYS A 741 -12.24 55.23 7.85
N ALA A 742 -12.96 54.51 8.69
CA ALA A 742 -12.72 54.36 10.12
C ALA A 742 -11.53 53.44 10.47
N GLY A 743 -10.83 52.85 9.50
CA GLY A 743 -9.66 51.97 9.74
C GLY A 743 -9.96 50.60 10.33
N GLY A 744 -11.20 50.14 10.29
CA GLY A 744 -11.58 48.82 10.82
C GLY A 744 -10.91 47.64 10.11
N HIS A 745 -10.78 46.49 10.76
CA HIS A 745 -10.19 45.29 10.19
C HIS A 745 -10.92 44.82 8.91
N LYS A 746 -10.14 44.48 7.86
CA LYS A 746 -10.66 44.02 6.57
C LYS A 746 -11.50 42.76 6.76
N ARG A 747 -12.77 42.80 6.32
CA ARG A 747 -13.68 41.63 6.29
C ARG A 747 -13.85 41.17 4.88
N VAL A 748 -13.21 40.04 4.52
CA VAL A 748 -13.34 39.47 3.20
C VAL A 748 -14.38 38.35 3.21
N THR A 749 -15.37 38.44 2.35
CA THR A 749 -16.45 37.48 2.21
C THR A 749 -16.62 37.02 0.78
N ILE A 750 -17.20 35.84 0.61
CA ILE A 750 -17.56 35.22 -0.67
C ILE A 750 -19.08 35.09 -0.68
N THR A 751 -19.72 35.50 -1.79
CA THR A 751 -21.17 35.45 -1.99
C THR A 751 -21.49 34.74 -3.31
N ALA A 752 -22.67 34.14 -3.40
CA ALA A 752 -23.13 33.56 -4.67
C ALA A 752 -23.17 34.63 -5.76
N TRP A 753 -22.88 34.24 -7.00
CA TRP A 753 -23.01 35.11 -8.15
C TRP A 753 -24.44 35.63 -8.27
N ARG A 754 -24.63 36.90 -8.53
CA ARG A 754 -25.93 37.49 -8.85
C ARG A 754 -25.87 38.00 -10.27
N ASP A 755 -26.73 37.46 -11.13
CA ASP A 755 -26.95 38.07 -12.43
C ASP A 755 -27.58 39.45 -12.21
N GLU A 756 -26.91 40.48 -12.62
CA GLU A 756 -27.49 41.84 -12.73
C GLU A 756 -28.43 41.91 -13.92
N VAL A 757 -29.54 41.15 -13.87
CA VAL A 757 -30.64 41.30 -14.83
C VAL A 757 -31.94 41.38 -14.05
N GLY A 758 -32.36 42.60 -13.78
CA GLY A 758 -33.65 42.88 -13.15
C GLY A 758 -33.70 44.18 -12.38
N ALA A 759 -33.20 45.28 -12.99
CA ALA A 759 -33.54 46.63 -12.58
C ALA A 759 -33.91 47.38 -13.83
N GLY A 760 -35.18 47.28 -14.23
CA GLY A 760 -35.89 48.12 -15.15
C GLY A 760 -37.28 48.32 -14.61
#